data_bd652af3d303ae2649b7429f7b0efded
#
_entry.id   bd652af3d303ae2649b7429f7b0efded
#
_cell.length_a   1.000
_cell.length_b   1.000
_cell.length_c   1.000
_cell.angle_alpha   90.00
_cell.angle_beta   90.00
_cell.angle_gamma   90.00
#
_symmetry.space_group_name_H-M   'P 1'
#
loop_
_entity.id
_entity.type
_entity.pdbx_description
1 polymer ?
#
loop_
_entity_poly.entity_id
_entity_poly.type
_entity_poly.pdbx_seq_one_letter_code
_entity_poly.pdbx_strand_id
1 'polypeptide(L)'
;QFNGYNYTNLNLDGKIADGSFDVKADMNDPNLTFKLATSGGFKDKYPAVKLKMNLDIADLEKLNLHAGPLKIKGNIVADVPTADLDFLNARIDFTNINWANEKEQIVLDSIKIRAIATAEKNTITLQSQFANAEIDGQFKLSEIGAALQNSIAKYFDANPTAKKTKTGEQNLAFKINIKDDPTLQKIIPNLTSLQPFEIAGRYNSVNDTIVIKGKIPKIVYNGNTISGAMIDVNTKGDSLVYNVVVDDISNASFGLPYTKISGTVANNVANYDLLLKDAKGKDQYAIAGTLEAKDNNNTIKLNSENFLLNYEKWTIPNENSVVISEKGLLINNFNLSKDGSSIKVQSQQNVPNAPLEVELVDFDLTTITNIVKKENLEATGLLNGKVLLKDLKNNPLFTADLNIENFTFNKDTVGNIAIKVDNNVANVYDAKVAITGNGNQVDLNGTYKADSSTFDLVLDLEKLNMKSIQGFTMGNLTKSEGYLSGKFTVKGTPDNPAINGDLNFNDVGFNVTQLNSKFKNINDKIVINQRGINFENFEINDENNNKLIVQGDVLTQNFRDYGFDLNIEADNFKAVNSGPQDNDVYYGKLFLDTKMSVKGDLNQPVVEGTIKINKDTDFTIVLPQSDPSIADREGIVEFIDQDNPPMFDKLTVSDTLSQTKLRGIIASANIEIVEEAAISIVIDKGNGDFLKLKGEAQLTGGIDA
;
A
#
# COMPACT_ATOMS: atom_id res chain seq x y z
N GLN A 1 11.13 9.86 -42.60
CA GLN A 1 10.64 10.18 -41.30
C GLN A 1 9.49 9.24 -40.92
N PHE A 2 9.52 8.72 -39.67
CA PHE A 2 8.45 7.89 -39.16
C PHE A 2 8.31 8.20 -37.66
N ASN A 3 7.08 8.34 -37.14
CA ASN A 3 6.78 8.76 -35.76
C ASN A 3 7.55 10.01 -35.28
N GLY A 4 7.75 10.99 -36.16
CA GLY A 4 8.49 12.22 -35.82
C GLY A 4 10.02 12.07 -35.75
N TYR A 5 10.56 10.85 -35.86
CA TYR A 5 11.99 10.61 -35.90
C TYR A 5 12.54 10.54 -37.32
N ASN A 6 13.71 11.14 -37.57
CA ASN A 6 14.40 11.09 -38.86
C ASN A 6 15.47 9.99 -38.82
N TYR A 7 15.17 8.86 -39.42
CA TYR A 7 16.11 7.74 -39.56
C TYR A 7 17.20 8.06 -40.55
N THR A 8 18.43 7.66 -40.25
CA THR A 8 19.61 7.89 -41.07
C THR A 8 20.31 6.58 -41.41
N ASN A 9 21.12 6.60 -42.45
CA ASN A 9 22.01 5.50 -42.86
C ASN A 9 21.30 4.14 -43.04
N LEU A 10 20.11 4.15 -43.65
CA LEU A 10 19.45 2.92 -44.07
C LEU A 10 19.91 2.55 -45.48
N ASN A 11 20.51 1.36 -45.59
CA ASN A 11 20.78 0.72 -46.87
C ASN A 11 19.75 -0.40 -47.08
N LEU A 12 19.09 -0.38 -48.20
CA LEU A 12 18.10 -1.38 -48.59
C LEU A 12 18.49 -1.96 -49.96
N ASP A 13 18.65 -3.29 -49.99
CA ASP A 13 18.81 -4.05 -51.20
C ASP A 13 17.74 -5.13 -51.26
N GLY A 14 17.00 -5.20 -52.36
CA GLY A 14 15.93 -6.17 -52.44
C GLY A 14 15.27 -6.28 -53.78
N LYS A 15 14.62 -7.41 -53.98
CA LYS A 15 13.86 -7.73 -55.18
C LYS A 15 12.45 -8.14 -54.77
N ILE A 16 11.46 -7.55 -55.44
CA ILE A 16 10.06 -7.98 -55.36
C ILE A 16 9.63 -8.32 -56.75
N ALA A 17 9.35 -9.57 -57.00
CA ALA A 17 8.95 -10.05 -58.33
C ALA A 17 8.09 -11.31 -58.19
N ASP A 18 7.12 -11.46 -59.07
CA ASP A 18 6.30 -12.68 -59.18
C ASP A 18 5.65 -13.14 -57.88
N GLY A 19 5.21 -12.19 -57.01
CA GLY A 19 4.57 -12.48 -55.73
C GLY A 19 5.51 -13.05 -54.66
N SER A 20 6.82 -12.86 -54.85
CA SER A 20 7.85 -13.15 -53.84
C SER A 20 8.73 -11.93 -53.60
N PHE A 21 9.39 -11.90 -52.45
CA PHE A 21 10.34 -10.85 -52.07
C PHE A 21 11.59 -11.47 -51.44
N ASP A 22 12.70 -10.80 -51.64
CA ASP A 22 13.97 -11.01 -50.94
C ASP A 22 14.56 -9.64 -50.66
N VAL A 23 14.72 -9.30 -49.38
CA VAL A 23 15.13 -7.97 -48.95
C VAL A 23 16.22 -8.09 -47.88
N LYS A 24 17.28 -7.33 -48.04
CA LYS A 24 18.29 -7.09 -47.05
C LYS A 24 18.24 -5.62 -46.63
N ALA A 25 18.26 -5.35 -45.35
CA ALA A 25 18.32 -4.00 -44.83
C ALA A 25 19.42 -3.92 -43.78
N ASP A 26 20.21 -2.87 -43.85
CA ASP A 26 21.26 -2.54 -42.91
C ASP A 26 21.05 -1.09 -42.46
N MET A 27 20.87 -0.88 -41.19
CA MET A 27 20.66 0.45 -40.63
C MET A 27 21.75 0.72 -39.59
N ASN A 28 22.35 1.88 -39.68
CA ASN A 28 23.36 2.37 -38.78
C ASN A 28 23.01 3.79 -38.31
N ASP A 29 21.88 3.91 -37.63
CA ASP A 29 21.40 5.14 -37.02
C ASP A 29 21.84 5.19 -35.57
N PRO A 30 22.13 6.36 -34.97
CA PRO A 30 22.54 6.46 -33.58
C PRO A 30 21.58 5.81 -32.56
N ASN A 31 20.29 5.74 -32.87
CA ASN A 31 19.26 5.20 -32.00
C ASN A 31 18.64 3.89 -32.51
N LEU A 32 19.04 3.42 -33.70
CA LEU A 32 18.56 2.16 -34.28
C LEU A 32 19.63 1.54 -35.19
N THR A 33 20.25 0.49 -34.72
CA THR A 33 21.25 -0.26 -35.51
C THR A 33 20.80 -1.71 -35.63
N PHE A 34 20.62 -2.17 -36.85
CA PHE A 34 20.26 -3.56 -37.12
C PHE A 34 20.74 -4.04 -38.49
N LYS A 35 20.83 -5.36 -38.64
CA LYS A 35 20.94 -6.08 -39.89
C LYS A 35 19.78 -7.02 -40.07
N LEU A 36 19.07 -6.92 -41.19
CA LEU A 36 17.89 -7.70 -41.49
C LEU A 36 18.08 -8.39 -42.85
N ALA A 37 17.78 -9.67 -42.89
CA ALA A 37 17.54 -10.39 -44.12
C ALA A 37 16.16 -11.05 -44.04
N THR A 38 15.31 -10.77 -45.01
CA THR A 38 13.95 -11.33 -45.05
C THR A 38 13.58 -11.73 -46.43
N SER A 39 12.97 -12.88 -46.59
CA SER A 39 12.45 -13.38 -47.88
C SER A 39 11.09 -14.04 -47.64
N GLY A 40 10.26 -14.09 -48.66
CA GLY A 40 8.94 -14.67 -48.53
C GLY A 40 8.16 -14.67 -49.84
N GLY A 41 6.88 -15.02 -49.71
CA GLY A 41 5.97 -15.06 -50.84
C GLY A 41 4.52 -14.89 -50.43
N PHE A 42 3.69 -14.40 -51.36
CA PHE A 42 2.26 -14.17 -51.20
C PHE A 42 1.41 -14.72 -52.35
N LYS A 43 1.99 -15.70 -53.10
CA LYS A 43 1.26 -16.39 -54.17
C LYS A 43 0.33 -17.48 -53.66
N ASP A 44 0.73 -18.14 -52.56
CA ASP A 44 -0.04 -19.21 -51.98
C ASP A 44 -1.20 -18.66 -51.13
N LYS A 45 -2.09 -19.55 -50.73
CA LYS A 45 -3.25 -19.21 -49.87
C LYS A 45 -2.86 -18.42 -48.62
N TYR A 46 -1.69 -18.72 -48.07
CA TYR A 46 -1.13 -18.05 -46.90
C TYR A 46 0.25 -17.45 -47.24
N PRO A 47 0.55 -16.25 -46.82
CA PRO A 47 1.88 -15.65 -46.97
C PRO A 47 2.95 -16.49 -46.26
N ALA A 48 4.13 -16.59 -46.85
CA ALA A 48 5.30 -17.20 -46.20
C ALA A 48 6.37 -16.13 -45.93
N VAL A 49 7.02 -16.20 -44.78
CA VAL A 49 8.07 -15.27 -44.38
C VAL A 49 9.22 -16.00 -43.71
N LYS A 50 10.43 -15.75 -44.16
CA LYS A 50 11.68 -16.07 -43.48
C LYS A 50 12.35 -14.78 -43.06
N LEU A 51 12.81 -14.68 -41.85
CA LEU A 51 13.44 -13.49 -41.31
C LEU A 51 14.65 -13.87 -40.46
N LYS A 52 15.74 -13.16 -40.66
CA LYS A 52 16.90 -13.16 -39.79
C LYS A 52 17.27 -11.71 -39.50
N MET A 53 17.18 -11.32 -38.23
CA MET A 53 17.49 -9.97 -37.79
C MET A 53 18.49 -10.02 -36.63
N ASN A 54 19.52 -9.21 -36.74
CA ASN A 54 20.36 -8.85 -35.62
C ASN A 54 20.06 -7.38 -35.29
N LEU A 55 19.58 -7.15 -34.08
CA LEU A 55 19.31 -5.83 -33.56
C LEU A 55 20.40 -5.50 -32.52
N ASP A 56 21.36 -4.65 -32.93
CA ASP A 56 22.44 -4.25 -32.04
C ASP A 56 21.97 -3.25 -30.99
N ILE A 57 21.10 -2.32 -31.38
CA ILE A 57 20.41 -1.40 -30.46
C ILE A 57 19.15 -0.81 -31.08
N ALA A 58 18.10 -0.62 -30.27
CA ALA A 58 16.98 0.26 -30.52
C ALA A 58 16.68 1.06 -29.26
N ASP A 59 16.84 2.38 -29.30
CA ASP A 59 16.44 3.30 -28.24
C ASP A 59 15.01 3.78 -28.52
N LEU A 60 14.05 3.10 -27.92
CA LEU A 60 12.62 3.27 -28.23
C LEU A 60 12.08 4.64 -27.81
N GLU A 61 12.65 5.27 -26.79
CA GLU A 61 12.31 6.63 -26.38
C GLU A 61 12.74 7.63 -27.47
N LYS A 62 14.01 7.56 -27.90
CA LYS A 62 14.55 8.45 -28.93
C LYS A 62 13.87 8.28 -30.28
N LEU A 63 13.38 7.06 -30.55
CA LEU A 63 12.62 6.74 -31.78
C LEU A 63 11.14 7.15 -31.68
N ASN A 64 10.69 7.74 -30.56
CA ASN A 64 9.30 8.08 -30.26
C ASN A 64 8.34 6.86 -30.31
N LEU A 65 8.84 5.68 -29.95
CA LEU A 65 8.10 4.42 -29.90
C LEU A 65 7.69 4.01 -28.48
N HIS A 66 8.27 4.65 -27.47
CA HIS A 66 7.97 4.43 -26.05
C HIS A 66 8.05 5.74 -25.26
N ALA A 67 7.19 5.89 -24.24
CA ALA A 67 7.09 7.11 -23.42
C ALA A 67 8.07 7.09 -22.23
N GLY A 68 9.33 6.78 -22.44
CA GLY A 68 10.38 6.77 -21.40
C GLY A 68 11.58 5.95 -21.85
N PRO A 69 12.69 6.01 -21.11
CA PRO A 69 13.92 5.33 -21.47
C PRO A 69 13.74 3.82 -21.61
N LEU A 70 13.94 3.31 -22.81
CA LEU A 70 13.87 1.89 -23.12
C LEU A 70 14.77 1.54 -24.30
N LYS A 71 15.78 0.74 -24.04
CA LYS A 71 16.69 0.21 -25.05
C LYS A 71 16.54 -1.30 -25.20
N ILE A 72 16.58 -1.79 -26.42
CA ILE A 72 16.45 -3.21 -26.72
C ILE A 72 17.56 -3.62 -27.70
N LYS A 73 18.15 -4.81 -27.49
CA LYS A 73 18.99 -5.53 -28.44
C LYS A 73 18.60 -7.00 -28.47
N GLY A 74 18.99 -7.72 -29.52
CA GLY A 74 18.75 -9.17 -29.61
C GLY A 74 18.74 -9.69 -31.05
N ASN A 75 18.64 -11.00 -31.16
CA ASN A 75 18.56 -11.68 -32.48
C ASN A 75 17.18 -12.30 -32.63
N ILE A 76 16.66 -12.23 -33.88
CA ILE A 76 15.41 -12.87 -34.26
C ILE A 76 15.67 -13.74 -35.48
N VAL A 77 15.30 -15.01 -35.37
CA VAL A 77 15.25 -15.93 -36.50
C VAL A 77 13.83 -16.49 -36.58
N ALA A 78 13.17 -16.22 -37.70
CA ALA A 78 11.82 -16.71 -37.94
C ALA A 78 11.74 -17.44 -39.29
N ASP A 79 11.09 -18.61 -39.27
CA ASP A 79 10.64 -19.34 -40.45
C ASP A 79 9.14 -19.56 -40.29
N VAL A 80 8.36 -18.86 -41.09
CA VAL A 80 6.90 -18.83 -41.02
C VAL A 80 6.33 -19.24 -42.38
N PRO A 81 6.21 -20.54 -42.63
CA PRO A 81 5.65 -21.05 -43.89
C PRO A 81 4.22 -20.60 -44.18
N THR A 82 3.43 -20.36 -43.12
CA THR A 82 2.09 -19.79 -43.25
C THR A 82 1.89 -18.69 -42.17
N ALA A 83 1.96 -17.44 -42.63
CA ALA A 83 1.83 -16.26 -41.79
C ALA A 83 0.37 -15.78 -41.70
N ASP A 84 -0.49 -16.65 -41.23
CA ASP A 84 -1.89 -16.39 -40.90
C ASP A 84 -2.14 -16.78 -39.45
N LEU A 85 -2.75 -15.93 -38.68
CA LEU A 85 -2.95 -16.15 -37.23
C LEU A 85 -3.83 -17.38 -36.93
N ASP A 86 -4.76 -17.69 -37.84
CA ASP A 86 -5.72 -18.79 -37.68
C ASP A 86 -5.23 -20.10 -38.29
N PHE A 87 -4.16 -20.04 -39.10
CA PHE A 87 -3.47 -21.20 -39.70
C PHE A 87 -1.96 -20.99 -39.66
N LEU A 88 -1.44 -20.79 -38.44
CA LEU A 88 -0.04 -20.42 -38.26
C LEU A 88 0.88 -21.64 -38.24
N ASN A 89 1.83 -21.72 -39.17
CA ASN A 89 3.00 -22.59 -39.07
C ASN A 89 4.21 -21.67 -38.89
N ALA A 90 4.89 -21.76 -37.77
CA ALA A 90 5.96 -20.87 -37.42
C ALA A 90 7.01 -21.50 -36.52
N ARG A 91 8.25 -21.18 -36.79
CA ARG A 91 9.38 -21.35 -35.86
C ARG A 91 10.03 -20.00 -35.70
N ILE A 92 9.89 -19.41 -34.48
CA ILE A 92 10.45 -18.11 -34.14
C ILE A 92 11.34 -18.29 -32.94
N ASP A 93 12.61 -17.88 -33.08
CA ASP A 93 13.61 -17.92 -32.02
C ASP A 93 14.11 -16.48 -31.79
N PHE A 94 13.88 -15.98 -30.60
CA PHE A 94 14.53 -14.77 -30.09
C PHE A 94 15.67 -15.22 -29.19
N THR A 95 16.87 -14.67 -29.40
CA THR A 95 18.07 -15.03 -28.65
C THR A 95 18.88 -13.79 -28.27
N ASN A 96 19.65 -13.90 -27.20
CA ASN A 96 20.51 -12.80 -26.72
C ASN A 96 19.72 -11.48 -26.56
N ILE A 97 18.50 -11.59 -26.03
CA ILE A 97 17.65 -10.43 -25.83
C ILE A 97 18.16 -9.68 -24.61
N ASN A 98 18.40 -8.40 -24.78
CA ASN A 98 18.70 -7.53 -23.69
C ASN A 98 17.77 -6.31 -23.78
N TRP A 99 17.04 -6.09 -22.70
CA TRP A 99 16.13 -4.98 -22.54
C TRP A 99 16.54 -4.17 -21.33
N ALA A 100 16.74 -2.86 -21.47
CA ALA A 100 17.18 -2.00 -20.40
C ALA A 100 16.34 -0.73 -20.31
N ASN A 101 16.01 -0.32 -19.11
CA ASN A 101 15.52 1.00 -18.75
C ASN A 101 16.52 1.68 -17.82
N GLU A 102 16.22 2.90 -17.32
CA GLU A 102 17.13 3.63 -16.42
C GLU A 102 17.48 2.89 -15.11
N LYS A 103 16.59 2.00 -14.67
CA LYS A 103 16.72 1.32 -13.37
C LYS A 103 17.28 -0.08 -13.48
N GLU A 104 16.95 -0.80 -14.55
CA GLU A 104 17.21 -2.23 -14.66
C GLU A 104 17.59 -2.65 -16.06
N GLN A 105 18.43 -3.67 -16.12
CA GLN A 105 18.75 -4.40 -17.33
C GLN A 105 18.33 -5.86 -17.20
N ILE A 106 17.58 -6.34 -18.18
CA ILE A 106 17.03 -7.69 -18.23
C ILE A 106 17.68 -8.43 -19.37
N VAL A 107 18.36 -9.51 -19.07
CA VAL A 107 18.97 -10.41 -20.08
C VAL A 107 18.11 -11.66 -20.18
N LEU A 108 17.66 -11.97 -21.40
CA LEU A 108 16.90 -13.17 -21.74
C LEU A 108 17.71 -14.02 -22.70
N ASP A 109 18.00 -15.25 -22.32
CA ASP A 109 18.74 -16.18 -23.18
C ASP A 109 17.98 -16.49 -24.46
N SER A 110 16.73 -16.91 -24.31
CA SER A 110 15.89 -17.18 -25.47
C SER A 110 14.39 -17.20 -25.17
N ILE A 111 13.62 -16.80 -26.18
CA ILE A 111 12.18 -17.08 -26.26
C ILE A 111 11.96 -17.84 -27.56
N LYS A 112 11.38 -19.04 -27.48
CA LYS A 112 11.09 -19.90 -28.62
C LYS A 112 9.58 -20.05 -28.77
N ILE A 113 9.09 -19.72 -29.97
CA ILE A 113 7.69 -19.92 -30.35
C ILE A 113 7.66 -20.95 -31.47
N ARG A 114 6.80 -21.95 -31.29
CA ARG A 114 6.54 -22.96 -32.32
C ARG A 114 5.04 -23.04 -32.51
N ALA A 115 4.63 -22.94 -33.78
CA ALA A 115 3.24 -23.10 -34.15
C ALA A 115 3.14 -24.11 -35.29
N ILE A 116 2.22 -25.03 -35.19
CA ILE A 116 1.90 -26.04 -36.17
C ILE A 116 0.39 -26.04 -36.38
N ALA A 117 -0.03 -25.73 -37.60
CA ALA A 117 -1.42 -25.79 -38.01
C ALA A 117 -1.62 -26.87 -39.07
N THR A 118 -2.61 -27.71 -38.89
CA THR A 118 -3.12 -28.69 -39.82
C THR A 118 -4.61 -28.45 -40.08
N ALA A 119 -5.24 -29.22 -40.98
CA ALA A 119 -6.69 -29.13 -41.16
C ALA A 119 -7.49 -29.57 -39.92
N GLU A 120 -6.89 -30.36 -39.04
CA GLU A 120 -7.56 -30.98 -37.87
C GLU A 120 -7.16 -30.35 -36.58
N LYS A 121 -5.99 -29.67 -36.47
CA LYS A 121 -5.43 -29.26 -35.21
C LYS A 121 -4.43 -28.12 -35.33
N ASN A 122 -4.47 -27.21 -34.40
CA ASN A 122 -3.48 -26.18 -34.18
C ASN A 122 -2.76 -26.44 -32.83
N THR A 123 -1.43 -26.30 -32.82
CA THR A 123 -0.62 -26.36 -31.59
C THR A 123 0.31 -25.15 -31.58
N ILE A 124 0.30 -24.39 -30.51
CA ILE A 124 1.21 -23.27 -30.29
C ILE A 124 1.94 -23.49 -28.96
N THR A 125 3.27 -23.45 -29.00
CA THR A 125 4.09 -23.54 -27.80
C THR A 125 5.01 -22.34 -27.66
N LEU A 126 5.16 -21.86 -26.44
CA LEU A 126 6.13 -20.86 -26.02
C LEU A 126 7.04 -21.48 -24.98
N GLN A 127 8.35 -21.31 -25.17
CA GLN A 127 9.36 -21.75 -24.20
C GLN A 127 10.33 -20.59 -23.93
N SER A 128 10.51 -20.28 -22.67
CA SER A 128 11.46 -19.26 -22.21
C SER A 128 12.08 -19.66 -20.86
N GLN A 129 13.03 -18.89 -20.38
CA GLN A 129 13.60 -19.09 -19.06
C GLN A 129 12.55 -18.91 -17.95
N PHE A 130 11.59 -18.03 -18.08
CA PHE A 130 10.60 -17.67 -17.06
C PHE A 130 9.24 -18.37 -17.22
N ALA A 131 8.91 -18.88 -18.41
CA ALA A 131 7.62 -19.54 -18.65
C ALA A 131 7.68 -20.57 -19.79
N ASN A 132 6.85 -21.61 -19.67
CA ASN A 132 6.43 -22.45 -20.79
C ASN A 132 4.92 -22.37 -20.92
N ALA A 133 4.43 -22.22 -22.14
CA ALA A 133 3.01 -22.25 -22.43
C ALA A 133 2.73 -23.12 -23.64
N GLU A 134 1.59 -23.80 -23.63
CA GLU A 134 1.09 -24.60 -24.72
C GLU A 134 -0.41 -24.38 -24.87
N ILE A 135 -0.85 -24.21 -26.11
CA ILE A 135 -2.27 -24.22 -26.48
C ILE A 135 -2.43 -25.20 -27.63
N ASP A 136 -3.42 -26.08 -27.54
CA ASP A 136 -3.58 -27.20 -28.41
C ASP A 136 -5.05 -27.51 -28.68
N GLY A 137 -5.42 -27.74 -29.95
CA GLY A 137 -6.79 -28.05 -30.32
C GLY A 137 -7.22 -27.52 -31.69
N GLN A 138 -8.53 -27.49 -31.92
CA GLN A 138 -9.14 -26.85 -33.08
C GLN A 138 -9.59 -25.45 -32.68
N PHE A 139 -8.85 -24.44 -33.08
CA PHE A 139 -9.15 -23.04 -32.73
C PHE A 139 -8.64 -22.08 -33.78
N LYS A 140 -9.23 -20.91 -33.78
CA LYS A 140 -8.74 -19.73 -34.48
C LYS A 140 -8.24 -18.71 -33.45
N LEU A 141 -6.97 -18.40 -33.49
CA LEU A 141 -6.34 -17.54 -32.50
C LEU A 141 -6.99 -16.15 -32.45
N SER A 142 -7.40 -15.62 -33.61
CA SER A 142 -8.09 -14.32 -33.73
C SER A 142 -9.48 -14.30 -33.08
N GLU A 143 -10.11 -15.47 -32.90
CA GLU A 143 -11.50 -15.59 -32.43
C GLU A 143 -11.63 -16.10 -30.99
N ILE A 144 -10.58 -16.67 -30.36
CA ILE A 144 -10.64 -17.28 -29.01
C ILE A 144 -11.26 -16.33 -27.99
N GLY A 145 -10.80 -15.07 -27.94
CA GLY A 145 -11.27 -14.10 -26.97
C GLY A 145 -12.76 -13.82 -27.09
N ALA A 146 -13.24 -13.58 -28.30
CA ALA A 146 -14.65 -13.34 -28.57
C ALA A 146 -15.51 -14.59 -28.29
N ALA A 147 -15.03 -15.77 -28.66
CA ALA A 147 -15.73 -17.03 -28.41
C ALA A 147 -15.87 -17.32 -26.91
N LEU A 148 -14.80 -17.12 -26.14
CA LEU A 148 -14.81 -17.27 -24.68
C LEU A 148 -15.77 -16.27 -24.04
N GLN A 149 -15.76 -15.00 -24.47
CA GLN A 149 -16.72 -14.00 -23.99
C GLN A 149 -18.16 -14.40 -24.31
N ASN A 150 -18.44 -14.90 -25.50
CA ASN A 150 -19.78 -15.40 -25.86
C ASN A 150 -20.22 -16.58 -25.00
N SER A 151 -19.31 -17.53 -24.69
CA SER A 151 -19.62 -18.64 -23.80
C SER A 151 -19.86 -18.23 -22.35
N ILE A 152 -19.04 -17.31 -21.81
CA ILE A 152 -19.25 -16.75 -20.48
C ILE A 152 -20.60 -16.02 -20.42
N ALA A 153 -20.98 -15.29 -21.48
CA ALA A 153 -22.25 -14.57 -21.55
C ALA A 153 -23.49 -15.49 -21.54
N LYS A 154 -23.36 -16.77 -21.83
CA LYS A 154 -24.46 -17.73 -21.65
C LYS A 154 -24.72 -18.05 -20.18
N TYR A 155 -23.70 -18.00 -19.34
CA TYR A 155 -23.86 -18.17 -17.90
C TYR A 155 -24.23 -16.86 -17.22
N PHE A 156 -23.52 -15.76 -17.60
CA PHE A 156 -23.71 -14.45 -17.02
C PHE A 156 -23.37 -13.34 -18.04
N ASP A 157 -24.37 -12.62 -18.50
CA ASP A 157 -24.26 -11.53 -19.45
C ASP A 157 -24.48 -10.18 -18.74
N ALA A 158 -23.41 -9.57 -18.32
CA ALA A 158 -23.45 -8.27 -17.63
C ALA A 158 -23.79 -7.09 -18.59
N ASN A 159 -23.71 -7.30 -19.91
CA ASN A 159 -24.01 -6.28 -20.91
C ASN A 159 -24.75 -6.88 -22.11
N PRO A 160 -26.03 -7.24 -21.96
CA PRO A 160 -26.80 -7.93 -23.00
C PRO A 160 -27.02 -7.10 -24.27
N THR A 161 -26.79 -5.78 -24.20
CA THR A 161 -26.90 -4.88 -25.35
C THR A 161 -25.63 -4.80 -26.18
N ALA A 162 -24.52 -5.32 -25.70
CA ALA A 162 -23.27 -5.36 -26.43
C ALA A 162 -23.39 -6.27 -27.67
N LYS A 163 -22.88 -5.78 -28.81
CA LYS A 163 -22.89 -6.56 -30.06
C LYS A 163 -21.95 -7.78 -29.93
N LYS A 164 -22.53 -8.97 -29.94
CA LYS A 164 -21.77 -10.22 -29.91
C LYS A 164 -21.10 -10.48 -31.27
N THR A 165 -19.79 -10.74 -31.25
CA THR A 165 -19.03 -11.10 -32.43
C THR A 165 -19.32 -12.55 -32.81
N LYS A 166 -19.67 -12.81 -34.08
CA LYS A 166 -19.78 -14.21 -34.57
C LYS A 166 -18.40 -14.84 -34.63
N THR A 167 -18.27 -16.02 -34.07
CA THR A 167 -17.03 -16.81 -34.06
C THR A 167 -17.28 -18.22 -34.60
N GLY A 168 -16.28 -18.84 -35.14
CA GLY A 168 -16.30 -20.26 -35.45
C GLY A 168 -16.20 -21.12 -34.17
N GLU A 169 -16.28 -22.44 -34.35
CA GLU A 169 -16.13 -23.38 -33.26
C GLU A 169 -14.69 -23.36 -32.74
N GLN A 170 -14.56 -23.38 -31.42
CA GLN A 170 -13.28 -23.42 -30.71
C GLN A 170 -13.29 -24.62 -29.78
N ASN A 171 -12.27 -25.46 -29.84
CA ASN A 171 -12.07 -26.57 -28.93
C ASN A 171 -10.57 -26.70 -28.64
N LEU A 172 -10.15 -26.29 -27.45
CA LEU A 172 -8.75 -26.22 -27.09
C LEU A 172 -8.48 -26.62 -25.64
N ALA A 173 -7.25 -27.07 -25.42
CA ALA A 173 -6.64 -27.19 -24.10
C ALA A 173 -5.45 -26.24 -24.02
N PHE A 174 -5.15 -25.75 -22.83
CA PHE A 174 -3.97 -24.93 -22.57
C PHE A 174 -3.29 -25.34 -21.28
N LYS A 175 -1.98 -25.10 -21.24
CA LYS A 175 -1.15 -25.31 -20.06
C LYS A 175 -0.09 -24.21 -19.99
N ILE A 176 0.02 -23.56 -18.84
CA ILE A 176 0.99 -22.49 -18.57
C ILE A 176 1.76 -22.88 -17.32
N ASN A 177 3.07 -23.00 -17.44
CA ASN A 177 4.00 -23.23 -16.34
C ASN A 177 4.88 -22.00 -16.17
N ILE A 178 4.75 -21.34 -15.06
CA ILE A 178 5.63 -20.25 -14.64
C ILE A 178 6.79 -20.87 -13.85
N LYS A 179 8.01 -20.42 -14.14
CA LYS A 179 9.25 -20.92 -13.52
C LYS A 179 9.77 -19.91 -12.49
N ASP A 180 10.65 -20.39 -11.63
CA ASP A 180 11.38 -19.52 -10.69
C ASP A 180 12.51 -18.79 -11.44
N ASP A 181 12.20 -17.61 -11.93
CA ASP A 181 13.15 -16.77 -12.66
C ASP A 181 12.90 -15.29 -12.34
N PRO A 182 13.92 -14.53 -11.96
CA PRO A 182 13.77 -13.11 -11.57
C PRO A 182 13.31 -12.20 -12.70
N THR A 183 13.33 -12.66 -13.94
CA THR A 183 12.91 -11.88 -15.11
C THR A 183 11.49 -11.35 -14.97
N LEU A 184 10.54 -12.17 -14.48
CA LEU A 184 9.16 -11.72 -14.32
C LEU A 184 9.03 -10.58 -13.31
N GLN A 185 9.82 -10.59 -12.24
CA GLN A 185 9.84 -9.53 -11.24
C GLN A 185 10.37 -8.21 -11.83
N LYS A 186 11.27 -8.29 -12.81
CA LYS A 186 11.80 -7.12 -13.51
C LYS A 186 10.88 -6.59 -14.61
N ILE A 187 10.15 -7.49 -15.30
CA ILE A 187 9.23 -7.12 -16.41
C ILE A 187 7.90 -6.59 -15.88
N ILE A 188 7.37 -7.18 -14.78
CA ILE A 188 6.08 -6.82 -14.23
C ILE A 188 6.29 -5.80 -13.10
N PRO A 189 5.88 -4.53 -13.28
CA PRO A 189 6.02 -3.51 -12.25
C PRO A 189 5.38 -3.95 -10.94
N ASN A 190 6.07 -3.72 -9.83
CA ASN A 190 5.60 -4.02 -8.46
C ASN A 190 5.44 -5.52 -8.12
N LEU A 191 5.85 -6.44 -8.99
CA LEU A 191 5.98 -7.86 -8.67
C LEU A 191 7.32 -8.08 -7.95
N THR A 192 7.29 -8.34 -6.64
CA THR A 192 8.50 -8.49 -5.83
C THR A 192 8.85 -9.95 -5.55
N SER A 193 7.89 -10.87 -5.65
CA SER A 193 8.14 -12.30 -5.49
C SER A 193 7.09 -13.12 -6.24
N LEU A 194 7.53 -14.20 -6.86
CA LEU A 194 6.66 -15.16 -7.55
C LEU A 194 7.27 -16.55 -7.42
N GLN A 195 6.54 -17.50 -6.83
CA GLN A 195 6.95 -18.90 -6.82
C GLN A 195 6.43 -19.63 -8.07
N PRO A 196 7.13 -20.70 -8.55
CA PRO A 196 6.69 -21.47 -9.71
C PRO A 196 5.27 -22.01 -9.55
N PHE A 197 4.50 -21.94 -10.63
CA PHE A 197 3.15 -22.50 -10.63
C PHE A 197 2.69 -22.95 -12.01
N GLU A 198 1.63 -23.75 -12.00
CA GLU A 198 0.96 -24.25 -13.18
C GLU A 198 -0.52 -23.83 -13.20
N ILE A 199 -0.99 -23.36 -14.36
CA ILE A 199 -2.40 -23.22 -14.68
C ILE A 199 -2.68 -24.00 -15.95
N ALA A 200 -3.70 -24.86 -15.91
CA ALA A 200 -4.15 -25.63 -17.06
C ALA A 200 -5.66 -25.57 -17.20
N GLY A 201 -6.13 -25.72 -18.42
CA GLY A 201 -7.55 -25.71 -18.69
C GLY A 201 -7.93 -26.22 -20.06
N ARG A 202 -9.23 -26.24 -20.30
CA ARG A 202 -9.83 -26.56 -21.60
C ARG A 202 -11.05 -25.70 -21.84
N TYR A 203 -11.27 -25.41 -23.08
CA TYR A 203 -12.40 -24.62 -23.55
C TYR A 203 -13.01 -25.27 -24.78
N ASN A 204 -14.34 -25.35 -24.84
CA ASN A 204 -15.09 -25.79 -26.01
C ASN A 204 -16.32 -24.90 -26.19
N SER A 205 -16.36 -24.14 -27.30
CA SER A 205 -17.44 -23.20 -27.59
C SER A 205 -18.73 -23.84 -28.08
N VAL A 206 -18.70 -25.12 -28.50
CA VAL A 206 -19.90 -25.81 -29.00
C VAL A 206 -20.87 -26.10 -27.83
N ASN A 207 -20.34 -26.53 -26.71
CA ASN A 207 -21.10 -26.84 -25.50
C ASN A 207 -20.76 -25.90 -24.33
N ASP A 208 -20.07 -24.80 -24.59
CA ASP A 208 -19.67 -23.76 -23.63
C ASP A 208 -18.86 -24.30 -22.43
N THR A 209 -18.19 -25.43 -22.60
CA THR A 209 -17.35 -25.99 -21.53
C THR A 209 -16.15 -25.11 -21.24
N ILE A 210 -16.00 -24.71 -20.00
CA ILE A 210 -14.85 -24.00 -19.46
C ILE A 210 -14.34 -24.78 -18.26
N VAL A 211 -13.07 -25.18 -18.30
CA VAL A 211 -12.38 -25.83 -17.17
C VAL A 211 -11.05 -25.10 -16.96
N ILE A 212 -10.81 -24.62 -15.75
CA ILE A 212 -9.54 -23.98 -15.38
C ILE A 212 -9.14 -24.53 -14.01
N LYS A 213 -7.89 -25.00 -13.89
CA LYS A 213 -7.29 -25.42 -12.64
C LYS A 213 -5.93 -24.79 -12.48
N GLY A 214 -5.65 -24.30 -11.30
CA GLY A 214 -4.37 -23.69 -10.98
C GLY A 214 -4.05 -23.78 -9.50
N LYS A 215 -2.75 -23.88 -9.20
CA LYS A 215 -2.24 -23.79 -7.84
C LYS A 215 -1.05 -22.84 -7.86
N ILE A 216 -1.19 -21.72 -7.14
CA ILE A 216 -0.22 -20.65 -7.05
C ILE A 216 0.30 -20.60 -5.61
N PRO A 217 1.54 -21.06 -5.35
CA PRO A 217 2.07 -21.16 -3.99
C PRO A 217 2.26 -19.77 -3.34
N LYS A 218 2.84 -18.81 -4.08
CA LYS A 218 3.04 -17.46 -3.55
C LYS A 218 3.23 -16.42 -4.65
N ILE A 219 2.57 -15.28 -4.50
CA ILE A 219 2.80 -14.04 -5.27
C ILE A 219 2.89 -12.89 -4.29
N VAL A 220 3.84 -11.97 -4.50
CA VAL A 220 3.89 -10.67 -3.81
C VAL A 220 3.82 -9.58 -4.87
N TYR A 221 2.72 -8.85 -4.88
CA TYR A 221 2.41 -7.81 -5.85
C TYR A 221 1.85 -6.56 -5.18
N ASN A 222 2.39 -5.37 -5.47
CA ASN A 222 2.02 -4.11 -4.82
C ASN A 222 2.04 -4.19 -3.27
N GLY A 223 3.03 -4.86 -2.70
CA GLY A 223 3.14 -5.05 -1.26
C GLY A 223 2.11 -6.04 -0.66
N ASN A 224 1.23 -6.63 -1.49
CA ASN A 224 0.30 -7.66 -1.05
C ASN A 224 0.90 -9.04 -1.30
N THR A 225 0.88 -9.87 -0.29
CA THR A 225 1.25 -11.29 -0.38
C THR A 225 -0.02 -12.13 -0.56
N ILE A 226 -0.03 -13.00 -1.55
CA ILE A 226 -1.05 -14.02 -1.78
C ILE A 226 -0.33 -15.37 -1.70
N SER A 227 -0.72 -16.23 -0.77
CA SER A 227 -0.09 -17.55 -0.56
C SER A 227 -1.12 -18.68 -0.66
N GLY A 228 -0.71 -19.79 -1.24
CA GLY A 228 -1.51 -21.01 -1.31
C GLY A 228 -2.81 -20.88 -2.11
N ALA A 229 -2.82 -20.07 -3.18
CA ALA A 229 -4.03 -19.90 -3.98
C ALA A 229 -4.32 -21.15 -4.83
N MET A 230 -5.54 -21.66 -4.75
CA MET A 230 -6.08 -22.75 -5.58
C MET A 230 -7.29 -22.25 -6.34
N ILE A 231 -7.32 -22.50 -7.64
CA ILE A 231 -8.39 -22.10 -8.56
C ILE A 231 -8.95 -23.35 -9.18
N ASP A 232 -10.26 -23.56 -9.07
CA ASP A 232 -11.00 -24.62 -9.76
C ASP A 232 -12.29 -24.03 -10.35
N VAL A 233 -12.35 -23.95 -11.67
CA VAL A 233 -13.52 -23.53 -12.44
C VAL A 233 -13.91 -24.66 -13.37
N ASN A 234 -15.16 -25.05 -13.36
CA ASN A 234 -15.64 -26.14 -14.16
C ASN A 234 -17.11 -26.00 -14.57
N THR A 235 -17.39 -26.22 -15.84
CA THR A 235 -18.76 -26.32 -16.33
C THR A 235 -19.39 -27.65 -15.88
N LYS A 236 -20.55 -27.58 -15.26
CA LYS A 236 -21.39 -28.74 -14.89
C LYS A 236 -22.81 -28.53 -15.39
N GLY A 237 -23.20 -29.27 -16.43
CA GLY A 237 -24.46 -29.04 -17.13
C GLY A 237 -24.52 -27.61 -17.65
N ASP A 238 -25.59 -26.88 -17.35
CA ASP A 238 -25.80 -25.48 -17.79
C ASP A 238 -25.23 -24.46 -16.80
N SER A 239 -24.37 -24.89 -15.87
CA SER A 239 -23.81 -24.02 -14.85
C SER A 239 -22.29 -23.99 -14.88
N LEU A 240 -21.70 -22.84 -14.64
CA LEU A 240 -20.28 -22.69 -14.34
C LEU A 240 -20.10 -22.74 -12.82
N VAL A 241 -19.36 -23.73 -12.33
CA VAL A 241 -19.03 -23.86 -10.90
C VAL A 241 -17.61 -23.34 -10.67
N TYR A 242 -17.42 -22.53 -9.65
CA TYR A 242 -16.10 -22.01 -9.29
C TYR A 242 -15.80 -22.18 -7.80
N ASN A 243 -14.54 -22.42 -7.51
CA ASN A 243 -14.01 -22.50 -6.15
C ASN A 243 -12.58 -21.92 -6.15
N VAL A 244 -12.39 -20.85 -5.43
CA VAL A 244 -11.08 -20.22 -5.23
C VAL A 244 -10.80 -20.22 -3.74
N VAL A 245 -9.68 -20.82 -3.35
CA VAL A 245 -9.20 -20.85 -1.96
C VAL A 245 -7.83 -20.20 -1.93
N VAL A 246 -7.60 -19.36 -0.93
CA VAL A 246 -6.31 -18.72 -0.67
C VAL A 246 -5.97 -18.92 0.80
N ASP A 247 -4.79 -19.46 1.08
CA ASP A 247 -4.38 -19.75 2.46
C ASP A 247 -4.02 -18.48 3.24
N ASP A 248 -3.47 -17.46 2.58
CA ASP A 248 -3.19 -16.16 3.20
C ASP A 248 -3.18 -15.03 2.16
N ILE A 249 -3.86 -13.94 2.48
CA ILE A 249 -3.77 -12.66 1.77
C ILE A 249 -3.37 -11.61 2.80
N SER A 250 -2.18 -11.02 2.67
CA SER A 250 -1.68 -10.07 3.66
C SER A 250 -0.85 -8.94 3.05
N ASN A 251 -0.79 -7.83 3.77
CA ASN A 251 0.14 -6.73 3.54
C ASN A 251 0.50 -6.07 4.89
N ALA A 252 1.17 -4.91 4.84
CA ALA A 252 1.55 -4.17 6.03
C ALA A 252 0.35 -3.71 6.90
N SER A 253 -0.87 -3.66 6.34
CA SER A 253 -2.06 -3.08 6.99
C SER A 253 -3.11 -4.12 7.36
N PHE A 254 -3.17 -5.25 6.68
CA PHE A 254 -4.15 -6.29 6.93
C PHE A 254 -3.63 -7.70 6.67
N GLY A 255 -4.32 -8.71 7.21
CA GLY A 255 -4.10 -10.11 6.90
C GLY A 255 -5.42 -10.87 6.95
N LEU A 256 -5.69 -11.66 5.91
CA LEU A 256 -6.85 -12.52 5.77
C LEU A 256 -6.36 -13.97 5.66
N PRO A 257 -6.13 -14.65 6.78
CA PRO A 257 -5.80 -16.07 6.77
C PRO A 257 -7.01 -16.84 6.27
N TYR A 258 -6.81 -17.76 5.39
CA TYR A 258 -7.81 -18.58 4.73
C TYR A 258 -9.04 -17.80 4.20
N THR A 259 -9.01 -17.52 2.93
CA THR A 259 -10.15 -16.94 2.18
C THR A 259 -10.66 -17.93 1.15
N LYS A 260 -11.94 -18.23 1.17
CA LYS A 260 -12.60 -19.07 0.17
C LYS A 260 -13.74 -18.31 -0.50
N ILE A 261 -13.76 -18.33 -1.82
CA ILE A 261 -14.88 -17.83 -2.64
C ILE A 261 -15.32 -19.00 -3.51
N SER A 262 -16.58 -19.41 -3.40
CA SER A 262 -17.14 -20.49 -4.20
C SER A 262 -18.56 -20.20 -4.63
N GLY A 263 -19.03 -20.84 -5.69
CA GLY A 263 -20.39 -20.68 -6.14
C GLY A 263 -20.68 -21.25 -7.51
N THR A 264 -21.81 -20.87 -8.04
CA THR A 264 -22.32 -21.30 -9.35
C THR A 264 -22.83 -20.11 -10.15
N VAL A 265 -22.67 -20.17 -11.45
CA VAL A 265 -23.16 -19.13 -12.37
C VAL A 265 -24.03 -19.79 -13.43
N ALA A 266 -25.30 -19.41 -13.52
CA ALA A 266 -26.25 -19.89 -14.52
C ALA A 266 -27.38 -18.88 -14.70
N ASN A 267 -27.93 -18.79 -15.91
CA ASN A 267 -29.12 -17.99 -16.21
C ASN A 267 -29.01 -16.52 -15.74
N ASN A 268 -27.87 -15.89 -15.91
CA ASN A 268 -27.56 -14.54 -15.43
C ASN A 268 -27.59 -14.36 -13.90
N VAL A 269 -27.52 -15.45 -13.15
CA VAL A 269 -27.41 -15.44 -11.69
C VAL A 269 -26.09 -16.08 -11.27
N ALA A 270 -25.27 -15.35 -10.58
CA ALA A 270 -24.09 -15.85 -9.89
C ALA A 270 -24.41 -15.99 -8.40
N ASN A 271 -24.45 -17.22 -7.91
CA ASN A 271 -24.48 -17.50 -6.48
C ASN A 271 -23.03 -17.45 -5.95
N TYR A 272 -22.82 -16.85 -4.79
CA TYR A 272 -21.51 -16.80 -4.17
C TYR A 272 -21.56 -17.09 -2.67
N ASP A 273 -20.52 -17.76 -2.21
CA ASP A 273 -20.22 -18.02 -0.80
C ASP A 273 -18.80 -17.53 -0.53
N LEU A 274 -18.66 -16.51 0.31
CA LEU A 274 -17.41 -16.00 0.83
C LEU A 274 -17.22 -16.47 2.27
N LEU A 275 -16.12 -17.16 2.55
CA LEU A 275 -15.74 -17.58 3.89
C LEU A 275 -14.32 -17.14 4.19
N LEU A 276 -14.15 -16.43 5.30
CA LEU A 276 -12.84 -16.08 5.86
C LEU A 276 -12.70 -16.70 7.26
N LYS A 277 -11.54 -17.31 7.51
CA LYS A 277 -11.21 -17.86 8.83
C LYS A 277 -10.07 -17.06 9.47
N ASP A 278 -10.00 -17.09 10.78
CA ASP A 278 -8.84 -16.56 11.50
C ASP A 278 -7.63 -17.50 11.47
N ALA A 279 -6.52 -17.08 12.04
CA ALA A 279 -5.29 -17.87 12.11
C ALA A 279 -5.42 -19.20 12.90
N LYS A 280 -6.50 -19.36 13.70
CA LYS A 280 -6.81 -20.59 14.44
C LYS A 280 -7.78 -21.49 13.66
N GLY A 281 -8.20 -21.09 12.45
CA GLY A 281 -9.13 -21.82 11.60
C GLY A 281 -10.62 -21.66 11.97
N LYS A 282 -10.96 -20.72 12.87
CA LYS A 282 -12.34 -20.40 13.23
C LYS A 282 -12.95 -19.48 12.18
N ASP A 283 -14.20 -19.74 11.78
CA ASP A 283 -14.94 -18.88 10.86
C ASP A 283 -15.12 -17.49 11.46
N GLN A 284 -14.61 -16.45 10.78
CA GLN A 284 -14.68 -15.05 11.21
C GLN A 284 -15.69 -14.26 10.41
N TYR A 285 -15.72 -14.46 9.08
CA TYR A 285 -16.70 -13.87 8.18
C TYR A 285 -17.28 -14.93 7.27
N ALA A 286 -18.59 -14.97 7.12
CA ALA A 286 -19.29 -15.79 6.14
C ALA A 286 -20.40 -14.96 5.50
N ILE A 287 -20.32 -14.77 4.19
CA ILE A 287 -21.25 -13.92 3.43
C ILE A 287 -21.64 -14.70 2.17
N ALA A 288 -22.89 -15.08 2.06
CA ALA A 288 -23.44 -15.70 0.87
C ALA A 288 -24.49 -14.81 0.22
N GLY A 289 -24.69 -15.01 -1.08
CA GLY A 289 -25.70 -14.25 -1.79
C GLY A 289 -25.78 -14.56 -3.28
N THR A 290 -26.46 -13.69 -3.99
CA THR A 290 -26.63 -13.77 -5.44
C THR A 290 -26.32 -12.44 -6.09
N LEU A 291 -25.71 -12.48 -7.27
CA LEU A 291 -25.60 -11.39 -8.22
C LEU A 291 -26.40 -11.75 -9.46
N GLU A 292 -27.44 -11.01 -9.76
CA GLU A 292 -28.31 -11.20 -10.94
C GLU A 292 -28.07 -10.04 -11.93
N ALA A 293 -27.81 -10.35 -13.20
CA ALA A 293 -27.77 -9.38 -14.29
C ALA A 293 -29.06 -9.48 -15.10
N LYS A 294 -29.88 -8.41 -15.07
CA LYS A 294 -31.17 -8.34 -15.80
C LYS A 294 -31.49 -6.92 -16.21
N ASP A 295 -31.96 -6.75 -17.45
CA ASP A 295 -32.41 -5.46 -17.97
C ASP A 295 -31.39 -4.31 -17.78
N ASN A 296 -30.12 -4.57 -18.03
CA ASN A 296 -28.96 -3.68 -17.79
C ASN A 296 -28.79 -3.26 -16.32
N ASN A 297 -29.40 -3.99 -15.39
CA ASN A 297 -29.18 -3.79 -13.96
C ASN A 297 -28.45 -4.99 -13.36
N ASN A 298 -27.58 -4.73 -12.41
CA ASN A 298 -26.97 -5.73 -11.57
C ASN A 298 -27.61 -5.68 -10.17
N THR A 299 -28.25 -6.75 -9.76
CA THR A 299 -28.91 -6.87 -8.46
C THR A 299 -28.12 -7.81 -7.56
N ILE A 300 -27.65 -7.31 -6.44
CA ILE A 300 -27.01 -8.08 -5.38
C ILE A 300 -28.03 -8.33 -4.28
N LYS A 301 -28.12 -9.59 -3.85
CA LYS A 301 -28.89 -9.99 -2.65
C LYS A 301 -27.99 -10.77 -1.72
N LEU A 302 -28.09 -10.51 -0.43
CA LEU A 302 -27.41 -11.29 0.60
C LEU A 302 -28.36 -12.39 1.12
N ASN A 303 -27.79 -13.54 1.40
CA ASN A 303 -28.53 -14.65 2.02
C ASN A 303 -28.59 -14.45 3.54
N SER A 304 -29.77 -14.59 4.11
CA SER A 304 -29.98 -14.47 5.55
C SER A 304 -29.43 -15.66 6.35
N GLU A 305 -29.23 -16.82 5.67
CA GLU A 305 -28.68 -18.00 6.32
C GLU A 305 -27.16 -17.91 6.45
N ASN A 306 -26.65 -18.20 7.64
CA ASN A 306 -25.21 -18.25 7.92
C ASN A 306 -24.43 -16.92 7.70
N PHE A 307 -25.08 -15.79 7.79
CA PHE A 307 -24.43 -14.51 7.68
C PHE A 307 -23.62 -14.21 8.96
N LEU A 308 -22.29 -14.17 8.83
CA LEU A 308 -21.35 -14.03 9.93
C LEU A 308 -20.46 -12.82 9.70
N LEU A 309 -20.40 -11.89 10.67
CA LEU A 309 -19.47 -10.78 10.70
C LEU A 309 -18.70 -10.81 12.02
N ASN A 310 -17.38 -10.91 11.95
CA ASN A 310 -16.47 -10.92 13.08
C ASN A 310 -16.89 -11.93 14.17
N TYR A 311 -17.04 -13.23 13.79
CA TYR A 311 -17.47 -14.35 14.64
C TYR A 311 -18.92 -14.34 15.09
N GLU A 312 -19.70 -13.34 14.74
CA GLU A 312 -21.04 -13.14 15.22
C GLU A 312 -22.08 -13.27 14.13
N LYS A 313 -23.17 -13.96 14.44
CA LYS A 313 -24.27 -14.15 13.49
C LYS A 313 -25.13 -12.89 13.42
N TRP A 314 -25.26 -12.39 12.21
CA TRP A 314 -26.17 -11.30 11.89
C TRP A 314 -27.34 -11.82 11.06
N THR A 315 -28.43 -11.11 11.08
CA THR A 315 -29.61 -11.39 10.27
C THR A 315 -29.80 -10.27 9.25
N ILE A 316 -30.34 -10.62 8.10
CA ILE A 316 -30.77 -9.68 7.06
C ILE A 316 -32.09 -10.14 6.47
N PRO A 317 -33.08 -9.26 6.15
CA PRO A 317 -34.31 -9.66 5.49
C PRO A 317 -34.06 -10.36 4.15
N ASN A 318 -34.88 -11.38 3.83
CA ASN A 318 -34.74 -12.12 2.58
C ASN A 318 -35.01 -11.25 1.32
N GLU A 319 -35.80 -10.19 1.45
CA GLU A 319 -36.15 -9.25 0.39
C GLU A 319 -35.10 -8.14 0.24
N ASN A 320 -33.92 -8.26 0.85
CA ASN A 320 -32.86 -7.28 0.67
C ASN A 320 -32.39 -7.23 -0.78
N SER A 321 -32.03 -6.04 -1.25
CA SER A 321 -31.43 -5.88 -2.58
C SER A 321 -30.63 -4.60 -2.71
N VAL A 322 -29.53 -4.71 -3.46
CA VAL A 322 -28.72 -3.59 -3.95
C VAL A 322 -28.73 -3.65 -5.46
N VAL A 323 -29.42 -2.72 -6.11
CA VAL A 323 -29.52 -2.61 -7.56
C VAL A 323 -28.55 -1.54 -8.07
N ILE A 324 -27.64 -1.94 -8.93
CA ILE A 324 -26.66 -1.08 -9.59
C ILE A 324 -27.07 -0.94 -11.06
N SER A 325 -27.31 0.28 -11.51
CA SER A 325 -27.73 0.59 -12.87
C SER A 325 -26.99 1.79 -13.45
N GLU A 326 -27.16 2.04 -14.75
CA GLU A 326 -26.65 3.26 -15.37
C GLU A 326 -27.26 4.54 -14.75
N LYS A 327 -28.47 4.45 -14.18
CA LYS A 327 -29.16 5.56 -13.52
C LYS A 327 -28.70 5.79 -12.07
N GLY A 328 -27.89 4.89 -11.52
CA GLY A 328 -27.38 4.97 -10.15
C GLY A 328 -27.74 3.76 -9.29
N LEU A 329 -27.62 3.93 -7.99
CA LEU A 329 -27.79 2.92 -6.96
C LEU A 329 -29.21 2.97 -6.38
N LEU A 330 -29.78 1.78 -6.13
CA LEU A 330 -31.05 1.62 -5.37
C LEU A 330 -30.84 0.51 -4.34
N ILE A 331 -31.07 0.80 -3.08
CA ILE A 331 -30.94 -0.15 -1.97
C ILE A 331 -32.29 -0.29 -1.26
N ASN A 332 -32.76 -1.53 -1.13
CA ASN A 332 -34.00 -1.88 -0.44
C ASN A 332 -33.76 -2.92 0.64
N ASN A 333 -34.38 -2.73 1.80
CA ASN A 333 -34.42 -3.69 2.91
C ASN A 333 -33.04 -4.21 3.35
N PHE A 334 -31.99 -3.41 3.19
CA PHE A 334 -30.65 -3.78 3.63
C PHE A 334 -30.51 -3.42 5.11
N ASN A 335 -31.00 -4.31 5.97
CA ASN A 335 -31.02 -4.13 7.42
C ASN A 335 -30.30 -5.31 8.08
N LEU A 336 -29.02 -5.12 8.38
CA LEU A 336 -28.22 -6.07 9.17
C LEU A 336 -28.55 -5.85 10.65
N SER A 337 -28.95 -6.89 11.36
CA SER A 337 -29.27 -6.78 12.79
C SER A 337 -28.77 -7.97 13.59
N LYS A 338 -28.40 -7.69 14.86
CA LYS A 338 -27.96 -8.66 15.85
C LYS A 338 -28.17 -8.11 17.25
N ASP A 339 -28.90 -8.82 18.10
CA ASP A 339 -29.04 -8.56 19.56
C ASP A 339 -29.32 -7.07 19.92
N GLY A 340 -30.13 -6.40 19.11
CA GLY A 340 -30.44 -4.97 19.28
C GLY A 340 -29.56 -4.03 18.46
N SER A 341 -28.36 -4.46 18.07
CA SER A 341 -27.51 -3.68 17.17
C SER A 341 -27.98 -3.77 15.72
N SER A 342 -27.91 -2.69 14.96
CA SER A 342 -28.27 -2.73 13.54
C SER A 342 -27.53 -1.72 12.67
N ILE A 343 -27.37 -2.11 11.40
CA ILE A 343 -27.02 -1.22 10.28
C ILE A 343 -28.13 -1.32 9.26
N LYS A 344 -28.88 -0.26 9.09
CA LYS A 344 -29.92 -0.17 8.06
C LYS A 344 -29.45 0.78 6.96
N VAL A 345 -29.49 0.29 5.72
CA VAL A 345 -29.16 1.08 4.54
C VAL A 345 -30.34 1.02 3.57
N GLN A 346 -30.92 2.14 3.24
CA GLN A 346 -32.13 2.18 2.41
C GLN A 346 -32.21 3.45 1.55
N SER A 347 -32.59 3.29 0.30
CA SER A 347 -33.01 4.41 -0.54
C SER A 347 -34.33 4.98 -0.06
N GLN A 348 -34.43 6.29 0.13
CA GLN A 348 -35.63 6.95 0.63
C GLN A 348 -36.86 6.82 -0.31
N GLN A 349 -36.60 6.57 -1.60
CA GLN A 349 -37.60 6.33 -2.63
C GLN A 349 -37.19 5.12 -3.47
N ASN A 350 -38.14 4.38 -4.00
CA ASN A 350 -37.88 3.20 -4.84
C ASN A 350 -37.52 3.59 -6.29
N VAL A 351 -36.52 4.45 -6.43
CA VAL A 351 -35.95 4.87 -7.73
C VAL A 351 -34.43 4.94 -7.64
N PRO A 352 -33.70 4.61 -8.72
CA PRO A 352 -32.24 4.72 -8.75
C PRO A 352 -31.77 6.14 -8.41
N ASN A 353 -30.63 6.22 -7.71
CA ASN A 353 -30.02 7.48 -7.25
C ASN A 353 -30.89 8.32 -6.29
N ALA A 354 -31.93 7.73 -5.70
CA ALA A 354 -32.61 8.37 -4.59
C ALA A 354 -31.67 8.59 -3.40
N PRO A 355 -31.93 9.59 -2.54
CA PRO A 355 -31.13 9.76 -1.32
C PRO A 355 -31.05 8.46 -0.52
N LEU A 356 -29.85 8.11 -0.06
CA LEU A 356 -29.57 6.90 0.69
C LEU A 356 -29.44 7.22 2.17
N GLU A 357 -30.31 6.65 2.99
CA GLU A 357 -30.24 6.75 4.44
C GLU A 357 -29.48 5.54 5.01
N VAL A 358 -28.47 5.83 5.84
CA VAL A 358 -27.78 4.85 6.68
C VAL A 358 -28.13 5.15 8.12
N GLU A 359 -28.71 4.19 8.82
CA GLU A 359 -29.05 4.27 10.24
C GLU A 359 -28.25 3.20 10.99
N LEU A 360 -27.58 3.62 12.06
CA LEU A 360 -26.77 2.78 12.93
C LEU A 360 -27.38 2.80 14.33
N VAL A 361 -27.56 1.63 14.90
CA VAL A 361 -28.05 1.46 16.27
C VAL A 361 -27.12 0.51 17.01
N ASP A 362 -26.54 0.99 18.09
CA ASP A 362 -25.61 0.26 18.98
C ASP A 362 -24.57 -0.56 18.21
N PHE A 363 -24.06 0.00 17.10
CA PHE A 363 -23.10 -0.69 16.25
C PHE A 363 -21.72 -0.68 16.88
N ASP A 364 -21.20 -1.86 17.23
CA ASP A 364 -19.88 -2.02 17.84
C ASP A 364 -18.76 -1.75 16.82
N LEU A 365 -17.94 -0.73 17.08
CA LEU A 365 -16.81 -0.34 16.22
C LEU A 365 -15.78 -1.46 16.07
N THR A 366 -15.68 -2.39 17.01
CA THR A 366 -14.76 -3.55 16.90
C THR A 366 -15.09 -4.44 15.71
N THR A 367 -16.33 -4.44 15.24
CA THR A 367 -16.74 -5.16 14.02
C THR A 367 -15.96 -4.71 12.79
N ILE A 368 -15.57 -3.44 12.73
CA ILE A 368 -14.78 -2.87 11.63
C ILE A 368 -13.29 -2.89 11.95
N THR A 369 -12.90 -2.49 13.16
CA THR A 369 -11.49 -2.33 13.52
C THR A 369 -10.73 -3.65 13.57
N ASN A 370 -11.40 -4.77 13.83
CA ASN A 370 -10.80 -6.11 13.78
C ASN A 370 -10.42 -6.59 12.38
N ILE A 371 -10.89 -5.93 11.32
CA ILE A 371 -10.47 -6.21 9.94
C ILE A 371 -9.09 -5.58 9.67
N VAL A 372 -8.78 -4.47 10.33
CA VAL A 372 -7.55 -3.71 10.13
C VAL A 372 -6.51 -4.20 11.14
N LYS A 373 -5.62 -5.09 10.72
CA LYS A 373 -4.47 -5.53 11.52
C LYS A 373 -3.36 -4.48 11.50
N LYS A 374 -3.56 -3.36 12.15
CA LYS A 374 -2.44 -2.51 12.55
C LYS A 374 -2.20 -2.80 14.04
N GLU A 375 -1.05 -3.37 14.36
CA GLU A 375 -0.63 -3.47 15.77
C GLU A 375 -0.78 -2.08 16.40
N ASN A 376 -1.45 -2.01 17.54
CA ASN A 376 -1.72 -0.78 18.31
C ASN A 376 -2.77 0.18 17.72
N LEU A 377 -3.76 -0.29 16.94
CA LEU A 377 -4.93 0.50 16.55
C LEU A 377 -6.22 -0.20 16.97
N GLU A 378 -6.52 -0.18 18.25
CA GLU A 378 -7.77 -0.71 18.82
C GLU A 378 -8.70 0.45 19.13
N ALA A 379 -9.81 0.58 18.39
CA ALA A 379 -10.88 1.52 18.69
C ALA A 379 -12.15 0.74 19.03
N THR A 380 -12.79 1.07 20.15
CA THR A 380 -14.03 0.46 20.59
C THR A 380 -15.08 1.53 20.90
N GLY A 381 -16.33 1.15 20.98
CA GLY A 381 -17.46 2.02 21.30
C GLY A 381 -18.70 1.65 20.51
N LEU A 382 -19.86 2.13 20.95
CA LEU A 382 -21.14 1.90 20.28
C LEU A 382 -21.49 3.11 19.42
N LEU A 383 -21.57 2.88 18.11
CA LEU A 383 -21.91 3.93 17.12
C LEU A 383 -23.41 3.95 16.86
N ASN A 384 -24.02 5.08 17.11
CA ASN A 384 -25.42 5.37 16.88
C ASN A 384 -25.58 6.55 15.93
N GLY A 385 -26.70 6.60 15.20
CA GLY A 385 -27.07 7.78 14.43
C GLY A 385 -27.41 7.53 12.98
N LYS A 386 -27.41 8.61 12.20
CA LYS A 386 -27.87 8.60 10.80
C LYS A 386 -26.91 9.36 9.90
N VAL A 387 -26.76 8.82 8.68
CA VAL A 387 -26.09 9.48 7.56
C VAL A 387 -27.04 9.49 6.37
N LEU A 388 -27.19 10.64 5.74
CA LEU A 388 -27.95 10.79 4.51
C LEU A 388 -26.99 11.13 3.36
N LEU A 389 -26.94 10.27 2.37
CA LEU A 389 -26.13 10.42 1.17
C LEU A 389 -27.01 10.82 -0.01
N LYS A 390 -26.62 11.84 -0.76
CA LYS A 390 -27.36 12.34 -1.92
C LYS A 390 -26.45 12.41 -3.13
N ASP A 391 -27.03 12.28 -4.32
CA ASP A 391 -26.37 12.40 -5.62
C ASP A 391 -25.03 11.63 -5.74
N LEU A 392 -25.02 10.37 -5.28
CA LEU A 392 -23.84 9.51 -5.25
C LEU A 392 -23.14 9.35 -6.61
N LYS A 393 -23.85 9.60 -7.70
CA LYS A 393 -23.33 9.41 -9.06
C LYS A 393 -22.53 10.62 -9.58
N ASN A 394 -23.01 11.84 -9.34
CA ASN A 394 -22.48 13.05 -9.98
C ASN A 394 -21.67 13.91 -8.99
N ASN A 395 -22.30 14.27 -7.89
CA ASN A 395 -21.70 15.14 -6.87
C ASN A 395 -22.14 14.67 -5.48
N PRO A 396 -21.44 13.70 -4.90
CA PRO A 396 -21.81 13.09 -3.63
C PRO A 396 -21.87 14.14 -2.51
N LEU A 397 -23.04 14.28 -1.91
CA LEU A 397 -23.30 15.14 -0.76
C LEU A 397 -23.71 14.24 0.41
N PHE A 398 -23.33 14.62 1.62
CA PHE A 398 -23.78 13.88 2.80
C PHE A 398 -24.07 14.81 3.98
N THR A 399 -25.02 14.40 4.79
CA THR A 399 -25.22 14.90 6.14
C THR A 399 -25.09 13.75 7.12
N ALA A 400 -24.59 14.02 8.32
CA ALA A 400 -24.42 13.01 9.36
C ALA A 400 -24.80 13.58 10.72
N ASP A 401 -25.44 12.74 11.52
CA ASP A 401 -25.69 12.98 12.95
C ASP A 401 -25.39 11.67 13.68
N LEU A 402 -24.18 11.58 14.22
CA LEU A 402 -23.63 10.36 14.77
C LEU A 402 -23.18 10.57 16.21
N ASN A 403 -23.33 9.55 17.02
CA ASN A 403 -22.85 9.50 18.39
C ASN A 403 -22.10 8.18 18.63
N ILE A 404 -20.90 8.27 19.20
CA ILE A 404 -20.15 7.11 19.65
C ILE A 404 -20.13 7.13 21.16
N GLU A 405 -20.72 6.13 21.78
CA GLU A 405 -20.78 5.98 23.21
C GLU A 405 -19.60 5.14 23.72
N ASN A 406 -19.02 5.55 24.85
CA ASN A 406 -17.92 4.86 25.53
C ASN A 406 -16.72 4.59 24.59
N PHE A 407 -16.37 5.59 23.79
CA PHE A 407 -15.22 5.46 22.88
C PHE A 407 -13.93 5.25 23.65
N THR A 408 -13.20 4.19 23.29
CA THR A 408 -11.83 3.94 23.75
C THR A 408 -10.89 3.86 22.55
N PHE A 409 -9.65 4.29 22.74
CA PHE A 409 -8.60 4.13 21.76
C PHE A 409 -7.35 3.53 22.43
N ASN A 410 -6.86 2.42 21.90
CA ASN A 410 -5.76 1.64 22.50
C ASN A 410 -5.95 1.39 24.01
N LYS A 411 -7.16 0.99 24.39
CA LYS A 411 -7.60 0.70 25.79
C LYS A 411 -7.76 1.92 26.70
N ASP A 412 -7.38 3.12 26.25
CA ASP A 412 -7.59 4.34 27.00
C ASP A 412 -8.97 4.96 26.67
N THR A 413 -9.73 5.26 27.72
CA THR A 413 -11.09 5.81 27.58
C THR A 413 -11.03 7.27 27.18
N VAL A 414 -11.71 7.60 26.08
CA VAL A 414 -11.88 8.98 25.60
C VAL A 414 -13.23 9.56 26.07
N GLY A 415 -14.29 8.77 26.03
CA GLY A 415 -15.64 9.19 26.41
C GLY A 415 -16.63 9.09 25.26
N ASN A 416 -17.59 9.97 25.18
CA ASN A 416 -18.59 10.01 24.11
C ASN A 416 -18.20 11.03 23.05
N ILE A 417 -18.39 10.68 21.77
CA ILE A 417 -18.09 11.55 20.63
C ILE A 417 -19.39 11.79 19.85
N ALA A 418 -19.84 13.03 19.80
CA ALA A 418 -20.94 13.44 18.93
C ALA A 418 -20.38 14.11 17.67
N ILE A 419 -20.88 13.70 16.50
CA ILE A 419 -20.43 14.20 15.19
C ILE A 419 -21.65 14.64 14.41
N LYS A 420 -21.70 15.91 14.04
CA LYS A 420 -22.73 16.44 13.15
C LYS A 420 -22.10 17.09 11.94
N VAL A 421 -22.54 16.69 10.76
CA VAL A 421 -22.10 17.25 9.49
C VAL A 421 -23.31 17.65 8.68
N ASP A 422 -23.39 18.92 8.30
CA ASP A 422 -24.38 19.47 7.40
C ASP A 422 -23.72 19.91 6.09
N ASN A 423 -24.40 19.68 4.98
CA ASN A 423 -23.98 20.12 3.65
C ASN A 423 -25.16 20.85 2.97
N ASN A 424 -25.39 22.08 3.39
CA ASN A 424 -26.48 22.91 2.85
C ASN A 424 -26.08 23.65 1.57
N VAL A 425 -24.81 23.80 1.31
CA VAL A 425 -24.23 24.41 0.11
C VAL A 425 -23.32 23.39 -0.56
N ALA A 426 -23.43 23.22 -1.87
CA ALA A 426 -22.61 22.30 -2.61
C ALA A 426 -21.12 22.52 -2.31
N ASN A 427 -20.41 21.42 -2.05
CA ASN A 427 -18.97 21.40 -1.73
C ASN A 427 -18.57 22.14 -0.42
N VAL A 428 -19.52 22.54 0.41
CA VAL A 428 -19.28 23.14 1.74
C VAL A 428 -19.89 22.25 2.82
N TYR A 429 -19.08 21.78 3.72
CA TYR A 429 -19.45 20.92 4.85
C TYR A 429 -19.29 21.66 6.15
N ASP A 430 -20.37 21.87 6.87
CA ASP A 430 -20.37 22.42 8.23
C ASP A 430 -20.26 21.24 9.20
N ALA A 431 -19.16 21.18 9.95
CA ALA A 431 -18.88 20.10 10.89
C ALA A 431 -18.90 20.59 12.33
N LYS A 432 -19.49 19.80 13.20
CA LYS A 432 -19.44 19.95 14.66
C LYS A 432 -19.06 18.61 15.26
N VAL A 433 -18.01 18.60 16.09
CA VAL A 433 -17.59 17.41 16.82
C VAL A 433 -17.47 17.81 18.27
N ALA A 434 -18.14 17.05 19.15
CA ALA A 434 -18.02 17.24 20.60
C ALA A 434 -17.52 15.94 21.25
N ILE A 435 -16.57 16.06 22.15
CA ILE A 435 -16.09 14.96 23.00
C ILE A 435 -16.45 15.27 24.44
N THR A 436 -17.21 14.38 25.05
CA THR A 436 -17.69 14.51 26.42
C THR A 436 -17.48 13.22 27.22
N GLY A 437 -17.61 13.30 28.53
CA GLY A 437 -17.40 12.14 29.40
C GLY A 437 -15.92 11.91 29.73
N ASN A 438 -15.65 11.03 30.64
CA ASN A 438 -14.29 10.74 31.16
C ASN A 438 -13.49 12.00 31.57
N GLY A 439 -14.20 13.06 31.98
CA GLY A 439 -13.60 14.35 32.33
C GLY A 439 -13.19 15.20 31.14
N ASN A 440 -13.59 14.84 29.90
CA ASN A 440 -13.37 15.62 28.70
C ASN A 440 -14.55 16.54 28.41
N GLN A 441 -14.22 17.72 27.86
CA GLN A 441 -15.13 18.66 27.25
C GLN A 441 -14.36 19.38 26.13
N VAL A 442 -14.62 18.93 24.89
CA VAL A 442 -13.92 19.40 23.70
C VAL A 442 -14.95 19.65 22.60
N ASP A 443 -14.89 20.80 21.96
CA ASP A 443 -15.73 21.19 20.86
C ASP A 443 -14.90 21.62 19.66
N LEU A 444 -15.15 20.99 18.51
CA LEU A 444 -14.60 21.37 17.21
C LEU A 444 -15.76 21.81 16.30
N ASN A 445 -15.71 23.03 15.82
CA ASN A 445 -16.73 23.58 14.93
C ASN A 445 -16.09 24.26 13.73
N GLY A 446 -16.70 24.17 12.58
CA GLY A 446 -16.26 24.92 11.41
C GLY A 446 -16.66 24.34 10.08
N THR A 447 -16.02 24.80 9.03
CA THR A 447 -16.39 24.48 7.65
C THR A 447 -15.21 23.84 6.91
N TYR A 448 -15.53 22.94 5.99
CA TYR A 448 -14.63 22.39 4.99
C TYR A 448 -15.20 22.66 3.59
N LYS A 449 -14.37 23.23 2.72
CA LYS A 449 -14.72 23.49 1.30
C LYS A 449 -13.97 22.49 0.42
N ALA A 450 -14.69 21.57 -0.18
CA ALA A 450 -14.09 20.49 -0.97
C ALA A 450 -13.42 20.99 -2.26
N ASP A 451 -13.96 22.00 -2.92
CA ASP A 451 -13.42 22.56 -4.17
C ASP A 451 -11.99 23.11 -4.02
N SER A 452 -11.72 23.75 -2.88
CA SER A 452 -10.41 24.35 -2.58
C SER A 452 -9.60 23.50 -1.59
N SER A 453 -10.17 22.42 -1.09
CA SER A 453 -9.60 21.59 -0.01
C SER A 453 -9.23 22.43 1.23
N THR A 454 -10.02 23.47 1.53
CA THR A 454 -9.75 24.40 2.63
C THR A 454 -10.70 24.17 3.80
N PHE A 455 -10.18 24.38 5.00
CA PHE A 455 -10.96 24.37 6.23
C PHE A 455 -10.83 25.70 7.00
N ASP A 456 -11.87 26.01 7.75
CA ASP A 456 -11.91 27.10 8.75
C ASP A 456 -12.59 26.52 10.00
N LEU A 457 -11.77 26.12 10.97
CA LEU A 457 -12.19 25.38 12.15
C LEU A 457 -11.83 26.14 13.41
N VAL A 458 -12.66 26.00 14.43
CA VAL A 458 -12.40 26.44 15.80
C VAL A 458 -12.44 25.22 16.71
N LEU A 459 -11.35 24.95 17.39
CA LEU A 459 -11.22 23.92 18.40
C LEU A 459 -11.21 24.60 19.78
N ASP A 460 -12.17 24.23 20.60
CA ASP A 460 -12.27 24.67 22.00
C ASP A 460 -12.01 23.46 22.91
N LEU A 461 -10.91 23.51 23.62
CA LEU A 461 -10.53 22.52 24.61
C LEU A 461 -10.86 23.12 26.00
N GLU A 462 -12.10 23.03 26.46
CA GLU A 462 -12.40 23.42 27.84
C GLU A 462 -11.66 22.50 28.81
N LYS A 463 -11.67 21.20 28.52
CA LYS A 463 -10.90 20.19 29.25
C LYS A 463 -10.64 18.97 28.37
N LEU A 464 -9.38 18.60 28.19
CA LEU A 464 -8.97 17.37 27.53
C LEU A 464 -8.03 16.58 28.45
N ASN A 465 -8.53 15.49 29.01
CA ASN A 465 -7.83 14.68 29.99
C ASN A 465 -6.62 14.00 29.35
N MET A 466 -5.45 14.12 29.97
CA MET A 466 -4.21 13.51 29.50
C MET A 466 -4.31 11.99 29.37
N LYS A 467 -5.08 11.35 30.23
CA LYS A 467 -5.32 9.91 30.15
C LYS A 467 -6.06 9.51 28.85
N SER A 468 -6.94 10.37 28.36
CA SER A 468 -7.63 10.14 27.09
C SER A 468 -6.72 10.32 25.86
N ILE A 469 -5.65 11.13 25.98
CA ILE A 469 -4.67 11.34 24.92
C ILE A 469 -3.65 10.19 24.88
N GLN A 470 -3.39 9.56 26.00
CA GLN A 470 -2.34 8.54 26.17
C GLN A 470 -2.41 7.44 25.09
N GLY A 471 -3.60 6.91 24.78
CA GLY A 471 -3.78 5.90 23.73
C GLY A 471 -3.30 6.33 22.35
N PHE A 472 -3.40 7.63 22.02
CA PHE A 472 -2.95 8.18 20.74
C PHE A 472 -1.42 8.33 20.64
N THR A 473 -0.71 8.21 21.77
CA THR A 473 0.76 8.27 21.78
C THR A 473 1.41 6.93 21.44
N MET A 474 0.63 5.91 21.09
CA MET A 474 1.13 4.57 20.70
C MET A 474 2.09 3.95 21.74
N GLY A 475 1.83 4.20 23.02
CA GLY A 475 2.64 3.67 24.12
C GLY A 475 3.87 4.51 24.48
N ASN A 476 4.13 5.63 23.80
CA ASN A 476 5.24 6.52 24.15
C ASN A 476 5.03 7.23 25.48
N LEU A 477 3.77 7.54 25.82
CA LEU A 477 3.39 8.08 27.14
C LEU A 477 2.55 7.08 27.90
N THR A 478 2.81 6.98 29.20
CA THR A 478 2.07 6.13 30.15
C THR A 478 1.85 6.88 31.47
N LYS A 479 0.93 6.38 32.30
CA LYS A 479 0.63 6.96 33.61
C LYS A 479 0.31 8.46 33.52
N SER A 480 -0.40 8.86 32.46
CA SER A 480 -0.77 10.25 32.24
C SER A 480 -1.81 10.74 33.20
N GLU A 481 -1.65 11.98 33.72
CA GLU A 481 -2.54 12.67 34.66
C GLU A 481 -2.68 14.14 34.32
N GLY A 482 -3.69 14.82 34.89
CA GLY A 482 -3.98 16.21 34.55
C GLY A 482 -4.78 16.36 33.25
N TYR A 483 -4.89 17.57 32.78
CA TYR A 483 -5.64 17.88 31.56
C TYR A 483 -5.05 19.07 30.80
N LEU A 484 -5.37 19.13 29.50
CA LEU A 484 -5.08 20.26 28.63
C LEU A 484 -6.32 21.11 28.43
N SER A 485 -6.13 22.42 28.31
CA SER A 485 -7.17 23.37 27.93
C SER A 485 -6.64 24.42 26.95
N GLY A 486 -7.53 24.99 26.12
CA GLY A 486 -7.10 25.99 25.16
C GLY A 486 -8.09 26.22 24.04
N LYS A 487 -7.85 27.25 23.23
CA LYS A 487 -8.70 27.57 22.10
C LYS A 487 -7.85 27.81 20.86
N PHE A 488 -8.21 27.13 19.77
CA PHE A 488 -7.44 27.18 18.52
C PHE A 488 -8.33 27.56 17.34
N THR A 489 -7.75 28.30 16.41
CA THR A 489 -8.28 28.45 15.06
C THR A 489 -7.37 27.71 14.10
N VAL A 490 -7.98 26.91 13.22
CA VAL A 490 -7.25 26.12 12.22
C VAL A 490 -7.82 26.45 10.84
N LYS A 491 -7.02 27.08 9.98
CA LYS A 491 -7.43 27.55 8.65
C LYS A 491 -6.47 27.03 7.58
N GLY A 492 -6.88 27.06 6.32
CA GLY A 492 -6.03 26.69 5.19
C GLY A 492 -6.31 25.32 4.62
N THR A 493 -5.27 24.63 4.17
CA THR A 493 -5.38 23.29 3.58
C THR A 493 -4.70 22.23 4.47
N PRO A 494 -4.97 20.92 4.27
CA PRO A 494 -4.25 19.86 4.99
C PRO A 494 -2.73 19.89 4.82
N ASP A 495 -2.23 20.44 3.70
CA ASP A 495 -0.80 20.55 3.43
C ASP A 495 -0.17 21.81 4.03
N ASN A 496 -0.98 22.88 4.23
CA ASN A 496 -0.54 24.14 4.82
C ASN A 496 -1.59 24.64 5.82
N PRO A 497 -1.70 24.02 7.01
CA PRO A 497 -2.61 24.48 8.04
C PRO A 497 -2.04 25.69 8.78
N ALA A 498 -2.84 26.75 8.92
CA ALA A 498 -2.53 27.89 9.78
C ALA A 498 -3.24 27.68 11.13
N ILE A 499 -2.48 27.26 12.13
CA ILE A 499 -2.97 26.99 13.49
C ILE A 499 -2.56 28.15 14.40
N ASN A 500 -3.52 28.73 15.12
CA ASN A 500 -3.25 29.77 16.13
C ASN A 500 -4.04 29.50 17.39
N GLY A 501 -3.39 29.61 18.53
CA GLY A 501 -4.02 29.44 19.84
C GLY A 501 -3.03 29.16 20.96
N ASP A 502 -3.55 29.04 22.16
CA ASP A 502 -2.80 28.73 23.38
C ASP A 502 -3.20 27.35 23.87
N LEU A 503 -2.24 26.55 24.29
CA LEU A 503 -2.45 25.27 24.96
C LEU A 503 -1.94 25.37 26.40
N ASN A 504 -2.85 25.27 27.35
CA ASN A 504 -2.53 25.32 28.78
C ASN A 504 -2.46 23.88 29.33
N PHE A 505 -1.45 23.63 30.11
CA PHE A 505 -1.23 22.42 30.86
C PHE A 505 -1.74 22.63 32.30
N ASN A 506 -2.59 21.75 32.80
CA ASN A 506 -3.19 21.87 34.12
C ASN A 506 -2.89 20.61 34.94
N ASP A 507 -1.95 20.71 35.86
CA ASP A 507 -1.43 19.62 36.69
C ASP A 507 -1.05 18.38 35.87
N VAL A 508 -0.45 18.64 34.68
CA VAL A 508 -0.11 17.55 33.76
C VAL A 508 1.09 16.77 34.28
N GLY A 509 0.96 15.46 34.25
CA GLY A 509 2.04 14.52 34.49
C GLY A 509 1.95 13.33 33.55
N PHE A 510 3.09 12.74 33.26
CA PHE A 510 3.20 11.54 32.41
C PHE A 510 4.55 10.84 32.61
N ASN A 511 4.59 9.58 32.22
CA ASN A 511 5.83 8.83 32.12
C ASN A 511 6.18 8.63 30.66
N VAL A 512 7.41 8.99 30.26
CA VAL A 512 7.95 8.71 28.93
C VAL A 512 8.51 7.30 28.93
N THR A 513 7.91 6.40 28.14
CA THR A 513 8.21 4.97 28.19
C THR A 513 9.68 4.65 27.95
N GLN A 514 10.30 5.27 26.93
CA GLN A 514 11.71 5.02 26.59
C GLN A 514 12.70 5.47 27.67
N LEU A 515 12.36 6.52 28.42
CA LEU A 515 13.18 7.06 29.51
C LEU A 515 12.82 6.40 30.84
N ASN A 516 11.63 5.82 30.92
CA ASN A 516 10.93 5.38 32.13
C ASN A 516 10.97 6.44 33.24
N SER A 517 10.94 7.70 32.85
CA SER A 517 10.96 8.86 33.73
C SER A 517 9.60 9.49 33.86
N LYS A 518 9.19 9.75 35.12
CA LYS A 518 7.94 10.42 35.41
C LYS A 518 8.18 11.93 35.54
N PHE A 519 7.44 12.68 34.72
CA PHE A 519 7.34 14.14 34.80
C PHE A 519 5.99 14.52 35.37
N LYS A 520 5.93 15.60 36.16
CA LYS A 520 4.72 15.95 36.91
C LYS A 520 4.58 17.46 37.14
N ASN A 521 3.40 17.87 37.64
CA ASN A 521 3.10 19.25 38.03
C ASN A 521 3.41 20.27 36.92
N ILE A 522 3.16 19.91 35.66
CA ILE A 522 3.31 20.83 34.53
C ILE A 522 2.07 21.72 34.52
N ASN A 523 2.28 23.02 34.82
CA ASN A 523 1.24 24.03 34.90
C ASN A 523 1.62 25.27 34.10
N ASP A 524 1.92 25.06 32.85
CA ASP A 524 2.40 26.07 31.93
C ASP A 524 1.60 26.12 30.64
N LYS A 525 1.93 27.05 29.74
CA LYS A 525 1.31 27.15 28.43
C LYS A 525 2.33 27.16 27.31
N ILE A 526 1.91 26.69 26.17
CA ILE A 526 2.58 26.90 24.87
C ILE A 526 1.69 27.70 23.95
N VAL A 527 2.29 28.56 23.14
CA VAL A 527 1.59 29.37 22.14
C VAL A 527 1.87 28.82 20.76
N ILE A 528 0.82 28.53 19.99
CA ILE A 528 0.92 28.09 18.62
C ILE A 528 0.51 29.25 17.70
N ASN A 529 1.33 29.59 16.76
CA ASN A 529 1.11 30.66 15.80
C ASN A 529 1.70 30.32 14.42
N GLN A 530 1.67 31.27 13.50
CA GLN A 530 2.17 31.06 12.12
C GLN A 530 3.67 30.75 12.02
N ARG A 531 4.47 30.99 13.07
CA ARG A 531 5.89 30.61 13.10
C ARG A 531 6.11 29.19 13.61
N GLY A 532 5.14 28.66 14.33
CA GLY A 532 5.20 27.35 14.95
C GLY A 532 4.75 27.34 16.41
N ILE A 533 5.49 26.64 17.25
CA ILE A 533 5.18 26.44 18.69
C ILE A 533 6.19 27.23 19.51
N ASN A 534 5.71 28.14 20.34
CA ASN A 534 6.53 29.00 21.18
C ASN A 534 6.46 28.58 22.66
N PHE A 535 7.61 28.53 23.29
CA PHE A 535 7.83 28.27 24.71
C PHE A 535 8.43 29.52 25.35
N GLU A 536 7.70 30.18 26.28
CA GLU A 536 8.23 31.33 26.99
C GLU A 536 9.22 30.94 28.09
N ASN A 537 8.79 30.12 29.02
CA ASN A 537 9.56 29.51 30.12
C ASN A 537 8.85 28.22 30.55
N PHE A 538 8.76 27.28 29.65
CA PHE A 538 7.98 26.08 29.91
C PHE A 538 8.69 25.15 30.90
N GLU A 539 8.12 25.01 32.10
CA GLU A 539 8.68 24.22 33.19
C GLU A 539 8.17 22.77 33.21
N ILE A 540 9.10 21.84 33.25
CA ILE A 540 8.83 20.41 33.44
C ILE A 540 9.50 20.00 34.78
N ASN A 541 8.76 19.38 35.68
CA ASN A 541 9.31 18.88 36.93
C ASN A 541 9.52 17.36 36.84
N ASP A 542 10.66 16.89 37.35
CA ASP A 542 10.91 15.47 37.55
C ASP A 542 10.17 14.95 38.80
N GLU A 543 10.30 13.67 39.14
CA GLU A 543 9.66 13.08 40.32
C GLU A 543 10.16 13.68 41.63
N ASN A 544 11.33 14.29 41.67
CA ASN A 544 11.95 14.95 42.82
C ASN A 544 11.65 16.44 42.93
N ASN A 545 10.87 17.02 41.98
CA ASN A 545 10.58 18.44 41.76
C ASN A 545 11.78 19.28 41.30
N ASN A 546 12.81 18.64 40.70
CA ASN A 546 13.83 19.40 39.99
C ASN A 546 13.26 19.84 38.64
N LYS A 547 13.72 21.00 38.16
CA LYS A 547 13.13 21.66 36.99
C LYS A 547 13.98 21.50 35.76
N LEU A 548 13.30 21.30 34.63
CA LEU A 548 13.81 21.52 33.30
C LEU A 548 12.98 22.66 32.68
N ILE A 549 13.64 23.66 32.13
CA ILE A 549 13.01 24.85 31.51
C ILE A 549 13.33 24.85 30.03
N VAL A 550 12.30 25.01 29.23
CA VAL A 550 12.43 25.16 27.77
C VAL A 550 11.99 26.54 27.35
N GLN A 551 12.81 27.23 26.58
CA GLN A 551 12.54 28.56 26.02
C GLN A 551 12.82 28.56 24.51
N GLY A 552 12.04 29.33 23.74
CA GLY A 552 12.25 29.52 22.31
C GLY A 552 11.16 28.92 21.44
N ASP A 553 11.50 28.61 20.21
CA ASP A 553 10.53 28.23 19.17
C ASP A 553 10.85 26.86 18.56
N VAL A 554 9.81 26.06 18.39
CA VAL A 554 9.79 24.98 17.38
C VAL A 554 9.12 25.55 16.14
N LEU A 555 9.93 25.82 15.12
CA LEU A 555 9.51 26.47 13.88
C LEU A 555 8.83 25.46 12.96
N THR A 556 7.63 25.76 12.47
CA THR A 556 6.95 24.96 11.46
C THR A 556 5.89 25.78 10.75
N GLN A 557 5.72 25.58 9.45
CA GLN A 557 4.67 26.21 8.66
C GLN A 557 3.56 25.22 8.25
N ASN A 558 3.86 23.94 8.26
CA ASN A 558 2.98 22.89 7.74
C ASN A 558 2.74 21.74 8.75
N PHE A 559 3.32 21.81 9.95
CA PHE A 559 3.31 20.77 10.98
C PHE A 559 3.79 19.39 10.50
N ARG A 560 4.66 19.39 9.47
CA ARG A 560 5.37 18.20 8.94
C ARG A 560 6.88 18.41 9.00
N ASP A 561 7.32 19.60 8.63
CA ASP A 561 8.72 20.01 8.67
C ASP A 561 8.94 20.90 9.88
N TYR A 562 9.91 20.56 10.70
CA TYR A 562 10.18 21.25 11.95
C TYR A 562 11.61 21.78 11.97
N GLY A 563 11.76 23.02 12.44
CA GLY A 563 13.03 23.63 12.81
C GLY A 563 13.07 23.93 14.31
N PHE A 564 14.23 24.17 14.84
CA PHE A 564 14.45 24.38 16.26
C PHE A 564 15.22 25.68 16.49
N ASP A 565 14.81 26.47 17.46
CA ASP A 565 15.54 27.56 18.08
C ASP A 565 15.18 27.59 19.56
N LEU A 566 15.74 26.63 20.30
CA LEU A 566 15.38 26.33 21.69
C LEU A 566 16.60 26.49 22.59
N ASN A 567 16.35 27.00 23.81
CA ASN A 567 17.27 26.95 24.93
C ASN A 567 16.65 26.06 26.03
N ILE A 568 17.45 25.15 26.55
CA ILE A 568 17.05 24.17 27.55
C ILE A 568 17.97 24.30 28.74
N GLU A 569 17.42 24.57 29.91
CA GLU A 569 18.13 24.62 31.18
C GLU A 569 17.57 23.61 32.17
N ALA A 570 18.43 22.93 32.90
CA ALA A 570 18.02 22.03 33.98
C ALA A 570 19.04 22.05 35.12
N ASP A 571 18.56 21.83 36.35
CA ASP A 571 19.33 21.73 37.58
C ASP A 571 18.96 20.45 38.33
N ASN A 572 19.91 19.55 38.48
CA ASN A 572 19.81 18.23 39.09
C ASN A 572 18.61 17.40 38.60
N PHE A 573 18.28 17.57 37.33
CA PHE A 573 17.09 16.97 36.73
C PHE A 573 17.28 15.48 36.42
N LYS A 574 16.34 14.65 36.86
CA LYS A 574 16.34 13.23 36.57
C LYS A 574 15.78 12.95 35.19
N ALA A 575 16.65 12.87 34.22
CA ALA A 575 16.28 12.70 32.82
C ALA A 575 15.92 11.24 32.48
N VAL A 576 16.62 10.25 33.04
CA VAL A 576 16.40 8.82 32.76
C VAL A 576 16.26 8.04 34.06
N ASN A 577 15.36 7.05 34.05
CA ASN A 577 15.17 6.08 35.14
C ASN A 577 14.73 4.72 34.55
N SER A 578 15.40 4.25 33.51
CA SER A 578 15.04 3.05 32.76
C SER A 578 15.84 1.81 33.20
N GLY A 579 15.21 0.65 33.04
CA GLY A 579 15.89 -0.64 33.19
C GLY A 579 16.41 -1.18 31.84
N PRO A 580 17.20 -2.24 31.83
CA PRO A 580 17.70 -2.86 30.59
C PRO A 580 16.59 -3.40 29.67
N GLN A 581 15.38 -3.60 30.21
CA GLN A 581 14.19 -4.06 29.45
C GLN A 581 13.41 -2.91 28.82
N ASP A 582 13.65 -1.65 29.24
CA ASP A 582 12.90 -0.48 28.78
C ASP A 582 13.55 0.14 27.52
N ASN A 583 14.88 -0.02 27.39
CA ASN A 583 15.65 0.54 26.30
C ASN A 583 16.94 -0.27 26.01
N ASP A 584 17.17 -0.63 24.76
CA ASP A 584 18.31 -1.43 24.31
C ASP A 584 19.60 -0.61 24.13
N VAL A 585 19.48 0.73 24.03
CA VAL A 585 20.59 1.64 23.72
C VAL A 585 21.14 2.28 24.99
N TYR A 586 20.31 2.51 25.99
CA TYR A 586 20.73 3.08 27.28
C TYR A 586 19.78 2.67 28.41
N TYR A 587 20.29 2.61 29.63
CA TYR A 587 19.50 2.36 30.82
C TYR A 587 20.21 2.84 32.09
N GLY A 588 19.49 2.88 33.21
CA GLY A 588 19.97 3.32 34.50
C GLY A 588 19.31 4.62 34.97
N LYS A 589 19.96 5.31 35.86
CA LYS A 589 19.53 6.61 36.38
C LYS A 589 20.49 7.69 35.91
N LEU A 590 19.93 8.77 35.33
CA LEU A 590 20.72 9.91 34.88
C LEU A 590 20.18 11.21 35.51
N PHE A 591 21.01 11.83 36.35
CA PHE A 591 20.79 13.17 36.91
C PHE A 591 21.76 14.14 36.26
N LEU A 592 21.26 15.29 35.80
CA LEU A 592 22.09 16.25 35.10
C LEU A 592 21.71 17.70 35.37
N ASP A 593 22.71 18.58 35.34
CA ASP A 593 22.54 19.98 35.05
C ASP A 593 22.84 20.21 33.58
N THR A 594 22.10 21.08 32.93
CA THR A 594 22.37 21.41 31.53
C THR A 594 22.01 22.82 31.17
N LYS A 595 22.79 23.39 30.24
CA LYS A 595 22.46 24.60 29.46
C LYS A 595 22.77 24.29 28.02
N MET A 596 21.73 24.04 27.23
CA MET A 596 21.82 23.63 25.82
C MET A 596 21.03 24.58 24.93
N SER A 597 21.57 24.83 23.74
CA SER A 597 20.89 25.43 22.61
C SER A 597 20.65 24.38 21.54
N VAL A 598 19.45 24.27 21.05
CA VAL A 598 19.06 23.37 19.95
C VAL A 598 18.61 24.23 18.77
N LYS A 599 19.29 24.14 17.64
CA LYS A 599 19.01 24.88 16.41
C LYS A 599 18.99 23.94 15.21
N GLY A 600 18.61 24.48 14.01
CA GLY A 600 18.54 23.70 12.78
C GLY A 600 17.18 23.09 12.52
N ASP A 601 17.14 21.99 11.78
CA ASP A 601 15.90 21.28 11.43
C ASP A 601 15.93 19.80 11.87
N LEU A 602 14.86 19.06 11.58
CA LEU A 602 14.77 17.63 11.92
C LEU A 602 15.84 16.77 11.26
N ASN A 603 16.38 17.20 10.11
CA ASN A 603 17.38 16.43 9.38
C ASN A 603 18.80 16.72 9.88
N GLN A 604 19.04 17.96 10.34
CA GLN A 604 20.32 18.41 10.89
C GLN A 604 20.11 19.29 12.14
N PRO A 605 19.66 18.72 13.26
CA PRO A 605 19.60 19.48 14.51
C PRO A 605 21.04 19.72 15.03
N VAL A 606 21.31 20.98 15.37
CA VAL A 606 22.57 21.40 15.98
C VAL A 606 22.36 21.60 17.46
N VAL A 607 23.03 20.80 18.30
CA VAL A 607 22.93 20.87 19.76
C VAL A 607 24.27 21.33 20.33
N GLU A 608 24.26 22.49 21.00
CA GLU A 608 25.46 23.06 21.61
C GLU A 608 25.19 23.36 23.08
N GLY A 609 26.20 23.14 23.96
CA GLY A 609 26.04 23.53 25.35
C GLY A 609 26.91 22.77 26.34
N THR A 610 26.46 22.75 27.58
CA THR A 610 27.13 22.07 28.70
C THR A 610 26.21 21.08 29.36
N ILE A 611 26.72 19.92 29.70
CA ILE A 611 26.03 18.89 30.46
C ILE A 611 26.94 18.51 31.65
N LYS A 612 26.43 18.69 32.85
CA LYS A 612 27.06 18.18 34.05
C LYS A 612 26.29 16.98 34.58
N ILE A 613 26.97 15.89 34.67
CA ILE A 613 26.37 14.62 35.18
C ILE A 613 26.61 14.58 36.68
N ASN A 614 25.50 14.61 37.41
CA ASN A 614 25.48 14.78 38.83
C ASN A 614 25.65 13.45 39.59
N LYS A 615 25.94 13.59 40.89
CA LYS A 615 25.94 12.46 41.85
C LYS A 615 24.59 11.72 41.76
N ASP A 616 24.55 10.49 42.23
CA ASP A 616 23.38 9.58 42.16
C ASP A 616 23.12 9.05 40.70
N THR A 617 23.91 9.45 39.71
CA THR A 617 23.87 8.87 38.40
C THR A 617 24.56 7.50 38.37
N ASP A 618 23.83 6.48 37.90
CA ASP A 618 24.37 5.18 37.50
C ASP A 618 23.75 4.81 36.15
N PHE A 619 24.44 5.19 35.07
CA PHE A 619 23.89 5.21 33.72
C PHE A 619 24.76 4.39 32.78
N THR A 620 24.11 3.55 32.00
CA THR A 620 24.77 2.67 31.02
C THR A 620 24.33 3.03 29.61
N ILE A 621 25.30 3.19 28.72
CA ILE A 621 25.12 3.35 27.27
C ILE A 621 25.58 2.06 26.60
N VAL A 622 24.78 1.54 25.70
CA VAL A 622 25.11 0.35 24.89
C VAL A 622 25.42 0.81 23.48
N LEU A 623 26.65 0.61 23.04
CA LEU A 623 27.01 0.93 21.66
C LEU A 623 26.28 -0.04 20.71
N PRO A 624 25.62 0.48 19.66
CA PRO A 624 25.02 -0.38 18.65
C PRO A 624 26.09 -1.25 18.01
N GLN A 625 25.96 -2.55 18.11
CA GLN A 625 26.79 -3.46 17.32
C GLN A 625 26.16 -3.52 15.93
N SER A 626 26.88 -3.04 14.93
CA SER A 626 26.59 -3.41 13.56
C SER A 626 26.99 -4.88 13.41
N ASP A 627 26.03 -5.80 13.29
CA ASP A 627 26.33 -7.07 12.65
C ASP A 627 27.00 -6.72 11.32
N PRO A 628 28.23 -7.24 11.04
CA PRO A 628 28.84 -7.07 9.73
C PRO A 628 27.92 -7.78 8.74
N SER A 629 26.98 -7.03 8.15
CA SER A 629 26.05 -7.55 7.16
C SER A 629 26.87 -8.01 5.97
N ILE A 630 26.39 -9.03 5.29
CA ILE A 630 26.99 -9.50 4.02
C ILE A 630 27.12 -8.33 3.02
N ALA A 631 26.29 -7.31 3.13
CA ALA A 631 26.34 -6.06 2.36
C ALA A 631 27.67 -5.29 2.51
N ASP A 632 28.31 -5.31 3.67
CA ASP A 632 29.63 -4.65 3.86
C ASP A 632 30.77 -5.36 3.13
N ARG A 633 30.53 -6.54 2.57
CA ARG A 633 31.50 -7.29 1.75
C ARG A 633 31.29 -7.12 0.24
N GLU A 634 30.16 -6.54 -0.20
CA GLU A 634 29.86 -6.36 -1.63
C GLU A 634 30.68 -5.24 -2.31
N GLY A 635 31.38 -4.41 -1.55
CA GLY A 635 32.23 -3.33 -2.08
C GLY A 635 33.62 -3.76 -2.60
N ILE A 636 34.01 -5.04 -2.49
CA ILE A 636 35.39 -5.47 -2.78
C ILE A 636 35.54 -6.10 -4.18
N VAL A 637 34.47 -6.68 -4.76
CA VAL A 637 34.52 -7.27 -6.11
C VAL A 637 33.19 -7.00 -6.84
N GLU A 638 33.24 -6.22 -7.87
CA GLU A 638 32.11 -6.03 -8.80
C GLU A 638 32.28 -7.01 -9.97
N PHE A 639 31.36 -7.97 -10.09
CA PHE A 639 31.29 -8.84 -11.25
C PHE A 639 30.62 -8.11 -12.41
N ILE A 640 31.41 -7.80 -13.45
CA ILE A 640 30.88 -7.21 -14.68
C ILE A 640 30.65 -8.35 -15.67
N ASP A 641 29.41 -8.51 -16.12
CA ASP A 641 29.06 -9.38 -17.24
C ASP A 641 29.63 -8.78 -18.53
N GLN A 642 30.77 -9.30 -19.02
CA GLN A 642 31.45 -8.81 -20.21
C GLN A 642 30.67 -9.10 -21.50
N ASP A 643 29.78 -10.10 -21.49
CA ASP A 643 28.96 -10.47 -22.64
C ASP A 643 27.74 -9.55 -22.78
N ASN A 644 27.29 -8.94 -21.69
CA ASN A 644 26.15 -8.03 -21.64
C ASN A 644 26.46 -6.77 -20.85
N PRO A 645 27.30 -5.85 -21.34
CA PRO A 645 27.62 -4.62 -20.64
C PRO A 645 26.37 -3.74 -20.44
N PRO A 646 26.31 -2.90 -19.39
CA PRO A 646 25.20 -1.98 -19.16
C PRO A 646 24.91 -1.11 -20.38
N MET A 647 23.66 -1.03 -20.80
CA MET A 647 23.22 -0.19 -21.92
C MET A 647 22.95 1.27 -21.51
N PHE A 648 22.89 1.55 -20.21
CA PHE A 648 22.84 2.89 -19.63
C PHE A 648 24.02 3.06 -18.69
N ASP A 649 24.56 4.27 -18.59
CA ASP A 649 25.51 4.60 -17.55
C ASP A 649 24.83 4.42 -16.19
N LYS A 650 25.46 3.68 -15.29
CA LYS A 650 24.96 3.58 -13.90
C LYS A 650 24.91 5.00 -13.33
N LEU A 651 23.72 5.54 -13.15
CA LEU A 651 23.52 6.60 -12.19
C LEU A 651 23.95 5.99 -10.85
N THR A 652 24.91 6.58 -10.20
CA THR A 652 25.27 6.25 -8.82
C THR A 652 24.02 6.47 -7.99
N VAL A 653 23.23 5.40 -7.83
CA VAL A 653 22.18 5.35 -6.83
C VAL A 653 22.93 5.39 -5.52
N SER A 654 22.87 6.53 -4.82
CA SER A 654 23.31 6.56 -3.43
C SER A 654 22.47 5.50 -2.71
N ASP A 655 23.13 4.43 -2.30
CA ASP A 655 22.56 3.39 -1.46
C ASP A 655 21.91 4.07 -0.25
N THR A 656 20.59 4.09 -0.22
CA THR A 656 19.84 4.31 0.99
C THR A 656 19.88 3.01 1.79
N LEU A 657 21.02 2.72 2.36
CA LEU A 657 21.14 1.76 3.45
C LEU A 657 20.14 2.16 4.53
N SER A 658 19.44 1.19 5.07
CA SER A 658 18.52 1.32 6.21
C SER A 658 19.23 2.05 7.35
N GLN A 659 18.94 3.34 7.44
CA GLN A 659 19.65 4.23 8.35
C GLN A 659 18.99 4.17 9.71
N THR A 660 19.77 3.91 10.73
CA THR A 660 19.42 4.22 12.13
C THR A 660 18.82 5.63 12.23
N LYS A 661 17.76 5.78 13.02
CA LYS A 661 16.96 7.01 13.21
C LYS A 661 17.72 8.23 13.78
N LEU A 662 19.05 8.23 13.83
CA LEU A 662 19.91 9.27 14.37
C LEU A 662 20.86 9.83 13.29
N ARG A 663 20.40 10.08 12.09
CA ARG A 663 21.20 10.77 11.07
C ARG A 663 21.13 12.27 11.23
N GLY A 664 22.28 12.92 11.10
CA GLY A 664 22.41 14.36 10.92
C GLY A 664 22.47 15.19 12.19
N ILE A 665 22.56 14.60 13.40
CA ILE A 665 22.72 15.40 14.63
C ILE A 665 24.16 15.90 14.73
N ILE A 666 24.34 17.22 14.69
CA ILE A 666 25.62 17.86 15.05
C ILE A 666 25.53 18.23 16.53
N ALA A 667 26.25 17.50 17.37
CA ALA A 667 26.29 17.77 18.81
C ALA A 667 27.68 18.24 19.23
N SER A 668 27.75 19.39 19.87
CA SER A 668 28.96 19.90 20.51
C SER A 668 28.63 20.25 21.95
N ALA A 669 28.94 19.36 22.87
CA ALA A 669 28.67 19.55 24.29
C ALA A 669 29.92 19.33 25.14
N ASN A 670 30.14 20.24 26.11
CA ASN A 670 31.10 20.00 27.16
C ASN A 670 30.41 19.16 28.26
N ILE A 671 30.90 17.95 28.46
CA ILE A 671 30.35 17.02 29.46
C ILE A 671 31.29 16.97 30.65
N GLU A 672 30.80 17.40 31.82
CA GLU A 672 31.47 17.26 33.11
C GLU A 672 30.83 16.08 33.88
N ILE A 673 31.62 15.17 34.38
CA ILE A 673 31.14 14.05 35.16
C ILE A 673 31.71 14.21 36.59
N VAL A 674 30.86 14.36 37.60
CA VAL A 674 31.29 14.45 38.99
C VAL A 674 31.86 13.10 39.48
N GLU A 675 32.75 13.15 40.45
CA GLU A 675 33.51 11.98 40.91
C GLU A 675 32.59 10.83 41.43
N GLU A 676 31.45 11.19 42.00
CA GLU A 676 30.47 10.23 42.54
C GLU A 676 29.58 9.57 41.50
N ALA A 677 29.51 10.13 40.28
CA ALA A 677 28.71 9.58 39.19
C ALA A 677 29.36 8.35 38.55
N ALA A 678 28.56 7.42 38.11
CA ALA A 678 29.00 6.25 37.37
C ALA A 678 28.38 6.21 35.98
N ILE A 679 29.25 6.24 34.95
CA ILE A 679 28.82 6.00 33.57
C ILE A 679 29.49 4.75 33.06
N SER A 680 28.73 3.83 32.54
CA SER A 680 29.20 2.61 31.90
C SER A 680 28.92 2.66 30.39
N ILE A 681 29.85 2.25 29.57
CA ILE A 681 29.68 2.10 28.12
C ILE A 681 29.88 0.63 27.78
N VAL A 682 28.84 -0.06 27.40
CA VAL A 682 28.89 -1.46 26.96
C VAL A 682 29.37 -1.47 25.51
N ILE A 683 30.53 -2.08 25.27
CA ILE A 683 31.18 -2.19 23.97
C ILE A 683 30.69 -3.45 23.26
N ASP A 684 30.56 -4.55 23.99
CA ASP A 684 30.05 -5.82 23.48
C ASP A 684 29.11 -6.48 24.49
N LYS A 685 27.83 -6.55 24.09
CA LYS A 685 26.76 -7.20 24.88
C LYS A 685 26.98 -8.71 25.03
N GLY A 686 27.60 -9.35 24.04
CA GLY A 686 27.81 -10.80 23.99
C GLY A 686 28.93 -11.26 24.94
N ASN A 687 30.00 -10.49 25.06
CA ASN A 687 31.14 -10.78 25.90
C ASN A 687 31.02 -10.12 27.30
N GLY A 688 30.11 -9.14 27.46
CA GLY A 688 29.99 -8.36 28.68
C GLY A 688 31.11 -7.32 28.85
N ASP A 689 31.78 -6.93 27.76
CA ASP A 689 32.81 -5.91 27.81
C ASP A 689 32.24 -4.52 27.97
N PHE A 690 32.67 -3.80 28.97
CA PHE A 690 32.25 -2.44 29.23
C PHE A 690 33.39 -1.55 29.74
N LEU A 691 33.27 -0.25 29.45
CA LEU A 691 34.13 0.78 30.06
C LEU A 691 33.34 1.49 31.16
N LYS A 692 33.96 1.70 32.30
CA LYS A 692 33.39 2.51 33.38
C LYS A 692 34.14 3.83 33.50
N LEU A 693 33.43 4.93 33.33
CA LEU A 693 33.93 6.28 33.43
C LEU A 693 33.63 6.83 34.82
N LYS A 694 34.67 7.34 35.49
CA LYS A 694 34.56 8.06 36.76
C LYS A 694 35.51 9.23 36.74
N GLY A 695 35.12 10.35 37.34
CA GLY A 695 35.95 11.55 37.46
C GLY A 695 35.59 12.61 36.40
N GLU A 696 36.32 13.73 36.44
CA GLU A 696 36.10 14.83 35.49
C GLU A 696 36.56 14.46 34.09
N ALA A 697 35.69 14.52 33.14
CA ALA A 697 35.99 14.34 31.73
C ALA A 697 35.33 15.44 30.90
N GLN A 698 36.09 16.06 29.99
CA GLN A 698 35.52 16.92 28.93
C GLN A 698 35.45 16.08 27.66
N LEU A 699 34.23 15.83 27.22
CA LEU A 699 33.96 15.13 25.95
C LEU A 699 33.40 16.14 24.97
N THR A 700 34.08 16.32 23.86
CA THR A 700 33.50 17.02 22.70
C THR A 700 33.25 15.98 21.63
N GLY A 701 32.00 15.77 21.31
CA GLY A 701 31.58 14.79 20.32
C GLY A 701 30.70 15.42 19.25
N GLY A 702 30.94 15.06 18.01
CA GLY A 702 30.02 15.28 16.90
C GLY A 702 29.66 13.92 16.32
N ILE A 703 28.40 13.69 16.05
CA ILE A 703 27.97 12.56 15.22
C ILE A 703 27.78 13.14 13.81
N ASP A 704 28.80 12.95 12.99
CA ASP A 704 28.71 13.24 11.56
C ASP A 704 28.22 11.95 10.88
N ALA A 705 27.10 12.04 10.15
CA ALA A 705 26.47 10.90 9.50
C ALA A 705 26.58 11.00 7.98
#